data_87192d0fda92ac0ee7338cc9748cb6f6
#
_entry.id   87192d0fda92ac0ee7338cc9748cb6f6
#
_cell.length_a   1.000
_cell.length_b   1.000
_cell.length_c   1.000
_cell.angle_alpha   90.00
_cell.angle_beta   90.00
_cell.angle_gamma   90.00
#
_symmetry.space_group_name_H-M   'P 1'
#
loop_
_entity.id
_entity.type
_entity.pdbx_description
1 polymer ?
#
loop_
_entity_poly.entity_id
_entity_poly.type
_entity_poly.pdbx_seq_one_letter_code
_entity_poly.pdbx_strand_id
1 'polypeptide(L)'
;MGVHRELKKALEAHWAGKLDESSLLAVGQVLKLNHWLLQQQLGIQHIPSNDFSVYDHVLDTAAMVGAVPERYTWRGPQVDLATYFAMARGTARKSGLADVPAMEMTKWFDTNYHYIVPEFTARQIFSLGSMKPVEEFLEAKAVGVHTRPVLLGPVSFLLLGKAKETGFNPLLLLEGILPVYEEVLRQLANAEAEWVQIDEPMLALDTRDAARRAFTAAYERLSQVSTKLRILVATYFEGLGANLATAVNLPVAALHLDLVRAPEQLDDILRIIPWNLQVSLGLIDGRNVWKADLGRALHLVERATGAIGSDRILIAPSCSLLHTPADLDFEKHIDDEVRDWLAFAKQKLEELVVLERAVLGGRNAVRETLDRNRIVMEKKRASSRIHDPNIKARTRNVGQEMTRRASVYPQRKKLQEQKLKLPLFPTTTIGSFPQTKEVRAARAEYKAGKRDEASYEAFLRGEIRSAVQFQEEVGLDVFVHGEFERNDMVEYFGEQLAGFAVTENGWVQSYGSRCVKPPIIFGDVARKQPMTTGWSKFAQSLTSKPMKGMLTGPVTILQWSFVRDDQPRSETCRQIALAIRDEVTDLEVAGIHVIQIDEPALREGLPLLRSKWTKYLAWAVEAFRIASSGVRDETQIHTHMCYAEFQDIIEAVAQMDADVISIETSRSQMELLHTFAEYQYPNEIGPGVYDIHSPRIPLQEGMESLLKKASTVLSPVQLWVNPDCGLKTRRWEEVRPALAAMVEAARAMRKIIR
;
A
#
# COMPACT_ATOMS: atom_id res chain seq x y z
N MET A 1 -12.80 -10.05 -2.50
CA MET A 1 -13.17 -9.46 -1.16
C MET A 1 -14.69 -9.36 -1.01
N GLY A 2 -15.43 -9.16 -2.07
CA GLY A 2 -16.87 -8.92 -2.10
C GLY A 2 -17.21 -7.44 -1.81
N VAL A 3 -18.34 -6.95 -2.36
CA VAL A 3 -18.75 -5.54 -2.30
C VAL A 3 -18.96 -5.07 -0.85
N HIS A 4 -19.50 -5.94 0.00
CA HIS A 4 -19.74 -5.65 1.41
C HIS A 4 -18.71 -6.30 2.36
N ARG A 5 -17.53 -6.62 1.83
CA ARG A 5 -16.42 -7.26 2.57
C ARG A 5 -16.81 -8.61 3.17
N GLU A 6 -17.52 -9.42 2.40
CA GLU A 6 -18.01 -10.74 2.82
C GLU A 6 -16.83 -11.64 3.23
N LEU A 7 -15.77 -11.71 2.40
CA LEU A 7 -14.56 -12.48 2.72
C LEU A 7 -13.91 -12.02 4.04
N LYS A 8 -13.81 -10.69 4.26
CA LYS A 8 -13.27 -10.15 5.52
C LYS A 8 -14.04 -10.68 6.72
N LYS A 9 -15.37 -10.61 6.68
CA LYS A 9 -16.24 -11.06 7.79
C LYS A 9 -16.07 -12.55 8.04
N ALA A 10 -16.00 -13.35 6.97
CA ALA A 10 -15.81 -14.81 7.07
C ALA A 10 -14.45 -15.18 7.64
N LEU A 11 -13.36 -14.53 7.15
CA LEU A 11 -12.00 -14.75 7.70
C LEU A 11 -11.90 -14.40 9.18
N GLU A 12 -12.41 -13.25 9.58
CA GLU A 12 -12.37 -12.83 11.00
C GLU A 12 -13.22 -13.74 11.90
N ALA A 13 -14.36 -14.22 11.40
CA ALA A 13 -15.19 -15.21 12.11
C ALA A 13 -14.48 -16.56 12.24
N HIS A 14 -13.82 -17.03 11.19
CA HIS A 14 -13.04 -18.27 11.19
C HIS A 14 -11.87 -18.19 12.19
N TRP A 15 -11.08 -17.13 12.14
CA TRP A 15 -9.96 -16.93 13.08
C TRP A 15 -10.41 -16.75 14.54
N ALA A 16 -11.65 -16.32 14.75
CA ALA A 16 -12.27 -16.25 16.07
C ALA A 16 -12.90 -17.58 16.52
N GLY A 17 -12.80 -18.66 15.72
CA GLY A 17 -13.41 -19.96 15.99
C GLY A 17 -14.95 -19.99 15.90
N LYS A 18 -15.55 -18.99 15.23
CA LYS A 18 -17.02 -18.86 15.05
C LYS A 18 -17.52 -19.41 13.72
N LEU A 19 -16.62 -19.66 12.79
CA LEU A 19 -16.90 -20.20 11.45
C LEU A 19 -15.90 -21.31 11.18
N ASP A 20 -16.37 -22.47 10.75
CA ASP A 20 -15.50 -23.58 10.35
C ASP A 20 -14.87 -23.35 8.98
N GLU A 21 -13.93 -24.21 8.61
CA GLU A 21 -13.19 -24.13 7.35
C GLU A 21 -14.11 -24.30 6.15
N SER A 22 -15.02 -25.27 6.18
CA SER A 22 -15.93 -25.54 5.09
C SER A 22 -16.85 -24.35 4.79
N SER A 23 -17.34 -23.69 5.81
CA SER A 23 -18.17 -22.49 5.69
C SER A 23 -17.37 -21.28 5.17
N LEU A 24 -16.10 -21.13 5.57
CA LEU A 24 -15.22 -20.10 5.02
C LEU A 24 -14.99 -20.31 3.52
N LEU A 25 -14.68 -21.54 3.12
CA LEU A 25 -14.44 -21.88 1.71
C LEU A 25 -15.72 -21.70 0.87
N ALA A 26 -16.90 -22.02 1.42
CA ALA A 26 -18.18 -21.79 0.76
C ALA A 26 -18.44 -20.30 0.46
N VAL A 27 -18.08 -19.41 1.39
CA VAL A 27 -18.12 -17.94 1.11
C VAL A 27 -17.20 -17.58 -0.07
N GLY A 28 -15.99 -18.15 -0.11
CA GLY A 28 -15.06 -17.97 -1.24
C GLY A 28 -15.64 -18.44 -2.55
N GLN A 29 -16.28 -19.62 -2.59
CA GLN A 29 -16.94 -20.18 -3.78
C GLN A 29 -18.04 -19.27 -4.32
N VAL A 30 -18.91 -18.76 -3.42
CA VAL A 30 -19.98 -17.83 -3.82
C VAL A 30 -19.41 -16.54 -4.42
N LEU A 31 -18.35 -16.01 -3.85
CA LEU A 31 -17.70 -14.80 -4.38
C LEU A 31 -17.08 -15.03 -5.76
N LYS A 32 -16.36 -16.14 -5.95
CA LYS A 32 -15.78 -16.52 -7.25
C LYS A 32 -16.87 -16.70 -8.30
N LEU A 33 -17.92 -17.46 -7.98
CA LEU A 33 -19.06 -17.67 -8.88
C LEU A 33 -19.69 -16.35 -9.34
N ASN A 34 -19.94 -15.43 -8.40
CA ASN A 34 -20.51 -14.12 -8.72
C ASN A 34 -19.58 -13.31 -9.65
N HIS A 35 -18.26 -13.36 -9.44
CA HIS A 35 -17.31 -12.67 -10.30
C HIS A 35 -17.26 -13.27 -11.71
N TRP A 36 -17.28 -14.59 -11.86
CA TRP A 36 -17.28 -15.25 -13.16
C TRP A 36 -18.57 -14.98 -13.94
N LEU A 37 -19.74 -15.13 -13.30
CA LEU A 37 -21.02 -14.88 -13.93
C LEU A 37 -21.19 -13.41 -14.33
N LEU A 38 -20.75 -12.45 -13.51
CA LEU A 38 -20.77 -11.03 -13.87
C LEU A 38 -19.96 -10.77 -15.14
N GLN A 39 -18.73 -11.28 -15.21
CA GLN A 39 -17.87 -11.10 -16.38
C GLN A 39 -18.46 -11.76 -17.63
N GLN A 40 -19.02 -12.97 -17.50
CA GLN A 40 -19.70 -13.66 -18.60
C GLN A 40 -20.92 -12.88 -19.10
N GLN A 41 -21.76 -12.36 -18.18
CA GLN A 41 -22.94 -11.54 -18.52
C GLN A 41 -22.56 -10.23 -19.23
N LEU A 42 -21.44 -9.63 -18.88
CA LEU A 42 -20.93 -8.44 -19.55
C LEU A 42 -20.36 -8.74 -20.95
N GLY A 43 -20.04 -10.00 -21.25
CA GLY A 43 -19.47 -10.42 -22.52
C GLY A 43 -17.93 -10.48 -22.54
N ILE A 44 -17.28 -10.55 -21.39
CA ILE A 44 -15.83 -10.76 -21.31
C ILE A 44 -15.48 -12.15 -21.81
N GLN A 45 -14.55 -12.26 -22.76
CA GLN A 45 -14.16 -13.53 -23.37
C GLN A 45 -13.09 -14.27 -22.55
N HIS A 46 -12.09 -13.58 -22.05
CA HIS A 46 -11.03 -14.15 -21.22
C HIS A 46 -11.27 -13.86 -19.74
N ILE A 47 -12.13 -14.64 -19.11
CA ILE A 47 -12.47 -14.52 -17.68
C ILE A 47 -11.36 -15.19 -16.86
N PRO A 48 -10.77 -14.52 -15.84
CA PRO A 48 -9.75 -15.14 -15.02
C PRO A 48 -10.31 -16.14 -14.00
N SER A 49 -9.52 -17.16 -13.66
CA SER A 49 -9.64 -17.98 -12.45
C SER A 49 -8.29 -18.05 -11.76
N ASN A 50 -8.25 -18.55 -10.54
CA ASN A 50 -7.08 -18.52 -9.66
C ASN A 50 -6.55 -17.11 -9.33
N ASP A 51 -7.38 -16.09 -9.55
CA ASP A 51 -7.14 -14.69 -9.18
C ASP A 51 -7.78 -14.30 -7.84
N PHE A 52 -8.48 -15.22 -7.19
CA PHE A 52 -9.07 -15.07 -5.86
C PHE A 52 -8.20 -15.74 -4.81
N SER A 53 -7.84 -15.01 -3.75
CA SER A 53 -7.05 -15.50 -2.62
C SER A 53 -7.75 -15.29 -1.31
N VAL A 54 -7.65 -16.26 -0.39
CA VAL A 54 -8.15 -16.08 0.98
C VAL A 54 -7.20 -15.23 1.82
N TYR A 55 -5.95 -15.05 1.40
CA TYR A 55 -5.00 -14.13 2.04
C TYR A 55 -4.25 -13.29 0.99
N ASP A 56 -3.33 -13.85 0.22
CA ASP A 56 -2.67 -13.21 -0.92
C ASP A 56 -2.21 -14.23 -1.98
N HIS A 57 -2.02 -13.79 -3.22
CA HIS A 57 -1.73 -14.66 -4.36
C HIS A 57 -0.27 -15.16 -4.40
N VAL A 58 0.67 -14.48 -3.73
CA VAL A 58 2.05 -14.97 -3.60
C VAL A 58 2.11 -16.11 -2.59
N LEU A 59 1.34 -16.02 -1.51
CA LEU A 59 1.18 -17.10 -0.54
C LEU A 59 0.47 -18.31 -1.17
N ASP A 60 -0.55 -18.08 -2.04
CA ASP A 60 -1.17 -19.14 -2.83
C ASP A 60 -0.13 -19.87 -3.69
N THR A 61 0.77 -19.12 -4.33
CA THR A 61 1.88 -19.67 -5.12
C THR A 61 2.88 -20.42 -4.25
N ALA A 62 3.22 -19.88 -3.07
CA ALA A 62 4.09 -20.57 -2.11
C ALA A 62 3.49 -21.93 -1.67
N ALA A 63 2.18 -21.96 -1.42
CA ALA A 63 1.46 -23.19 -1.14
C ALA A 63 1.45 -24.15 -2.36
N MET A 64 1.22 -23.62 -3.58
CA MET A 64 1.21 -24.41 -4.81
C MET A 64 2.55 -25.14 -5.03
N VAL A 65 3.67 -24.45 -4.83
CA VAL A 65 5.00 -25.02 -5.04
C VAL A 65 5.59 -25.70 -3.79
N GLY A 66 4.85 -25.79 -2.68
CA GLY A 66 5.33 -26.40 -1.44
C GLY A 66 6.48 -25.63 -0.77
N ALA A 67 6.58 -24.32 -1.02
CA ALA A 67 7.59 -23.46 -0.39
C ALA A 67 7.19 -23.10 1.06
N VAL A 68 7.09 -24.10 1.91
CA VAL A 68 6.72 -23.98 3.33
C VAL A 68 7.96 -24.06 4.20
N PRO A 69 8.31 -23.01 4.96
CA PRO A 69 9.45 -23.05 5.89
C PRO A 69 9.32 -24.15 6.94
N GLU A 70 10.44 -24.82 7.28
CA GLU A 70 10.48 -25.98 8.19
C GLU A 70 9.81 -25.72 9.57
N ARG A 71 9.85 -24.49 10.05
CA ARG A 71 9.24 -24.12 11.34
C ARG A 71 7.73 -24.35 11.41
N TYR A 72 7.04 -24.44 10.27
CA TYR A 72 5.59 -24.75 10.22
C TYR A 72 5.29 -26.24 10.21
N THR A 73 6.34 -27.11 10.20
CA THR A 73 6.24 -28.57 10.36
C THR A 73 5.31 -29.28 9.37
N TRP A 74 5.11 -28.67 8.18
CA TRP A 74 4.30 -29.28 7.12
C TRP A 74 4.96 -30.55 6.57
N ARG A 75 4.18 -31.63 6.46
CA ARG A 75 4.64 -32.95 5.98
C ARG A 75 3.63 -33.66 5.08
N GLY A 76 2.56 -32.99 4.73
CA GLY A 76 1.49 -33.57 3.89
C GLY A 76 1.77 -33.45 2.40
N PRO A 77 0.97 -34.13 1.56
CA PRO A 77 1.02 -33.94 0.11
C PRO A 77 0.43 -32.58 -0.32
N GLN A 78 -0.45 -31.99 0.51
CA GLN A 78 -1.06 -30.69 0.25
C GLN A 78 -0.87 -29.76 1.45
N VAL A 79 -0.75 -28.47 1.16
CA VAL A 79 -0.69 -27.41 2.18
C VAL A 79 -2.12 -27.14 2.63
N ASP A 80 -2.45 -27.53 3.87
CA ASP A 80 -3.74 -27.27 4.47
C ASP A 80 -3.94 -25.79 4.84
N LEU A 81 -5.19 -25.41 5.08
CA LEU A 81 -5.54 -24.02 5.39
C LEU A 81 -4.95 -23.56 6.75
N ALA A 82 -4.74 -24.47 7.68
CA ALA A 82 -4.11 -24.17 8.97
C ALA A 82 -2.65 -23.79 8.80
N THR A 83 -1.88 -24.57 8.02
CA THR A 83 -0.48 -24.26 7.64
C THR A 83 -0.42 -22.95 6.83
N TYR A 84 -1.32 -22.76 5.87
CA TYR A 84 -1.42 -21.54 5.06
C TYR A 84 -1.60 -20.29 5.95
N PHE A 85 -2.54 -20.32 6.90
CA PHE A 85 -2.72 -19.20 7.83
C PHE A 85 -1.60 -19.08 8.87
N ALA A 86 -0.94 -20.17 9.23
CA ALA A 86 0.23 -20.11 10.10
C ALA A 86 1.39 -19.34 9.43
N MET A 87 1.62 -19.58 8.15
CA MET A 87 2.61 -18.79 7.36
C MET A 87 2.26 -17.30 7.34
N ALA A 88 0.98 -16.96 7.16
CA ALA A 88 0.52 -15.58 7.04
C ALA A 88 0.48 -14.81 8.37
N ARG A 89 0.16 -15.48 9.49
CA ARG A 89 -0.21 -14.83 10.76
C ARG A 89 0.57 -15.32 11.97
N GLY A 90 1.36 -16.37 11.80
CA GLY A 90 1.94 -17.09 12.92
C GLY A 90 0.91 -17.88 13.71
N THR A 91 1.38 -18.64 14.70
CA THR A 91 0.56 -19.39 15.65
C THR A 91 0.89 -18.98 17.08
N ALA A 92 -0.12 -18.92 17.95
CA ALA A 92 0.07 -18.65 19.37
C ALA A 92 -0.18 -19.93 20.20
N ARG A 93 0.53 -20.09 21.30
CA ARG A 93 0.47 -21.24 22.23
C ARG A 93 -0.94 -21.66 22.70
N LYS A 94 -1.93 -20.79 22.56
CA LYS A 94 -3.34 -21.06 22.95
C LYS A 94 -4.08 -22.04 22.02
N SER A 95 -3.53 -22.35 20.85
CA SER A 95 -4.17 -23.22 19.85
C SER A 95 -3.66 -24.66 19.84
N GLY A 96 -2.85 -25.06 20.84
CA GLY A 96 -2.23 -26.40 20.89
C GLY A 96 -1.06 -26.59 19.92
N LEU A 97 -0.75 -25.57 19.10
CA LEU A 97 0.42 -25.51 18.22
C LEU A 97 1.58 -24.78 18.94
N ALA A 98 2.82 -25.05 18.50
CA ALA A 98 3.98 -24.31 18.97
C ALA A 98 3.83 -22.81 18.61
N ASP A 99 4.42 -21.92 19.40
CA ASP A 99 4.49 -20.48 19.09
C ASP A 99 5.44 -20.27 17.92
N VAL A 100 4.90 -20.03 16.73
CA VAL A 100 5.67 -19.87 15.49
C VAL A 100 5.37 -18.47 14.91
N PRO A 101 6.40 -17.64 14.62
CA PRO A 101 6.20 -16.33 14.02
C PRO A 101 5.66 -16.43 12.59
N ALA A 102 4.89 -15.45 12.15
CA ALA A 102 4.50 -15.29 10.76
C ALA A 102 5.72 -15.05 9.86
N MET A 103 5.56 -15.31 8.57
CA MET A 103 6.50 -14.85 7.55
C MET A 103 6.42 -13.32 7.42
N GLU A 104 7.45 -12.74 6.84
CA GLU A 104 7.49 -11.32 6.55
C GLU A 104 6.41 -10.93 5.52
N MET A 105 5.90 -9.71 5.62
CA MET A 105 4.95 -9.14 4.68
C MET A 105 5.49 -7.84 4.12
N THR A 106 5.31 -7.63 2.81
CA THR A 106 5.71 -6.40 2.15
C THR A 106 4.69 -5.99 1.09
N LYS A 107 4.82 -4.78 0.56
CA LYS A 107 3.93 -4.30 -0.51
C LYS A 107 4.12 -5.03 -1.82
N TRP A 108 3.01 -5.23 -2.52
CA TRP A 108 2.97 -5.63 -3.91
C TRP A 108 3.29 -4.42 -4.79
N PHE A 109 4.58 -4.26 -5.11
CA PHE A 109 5.09 -3.11 -5.85
C PHE A 109 4.71 -1.77 -5.18
N ASP A 110 4.26 -0.80 -5.95
CA ASP A 110 3.81 0.51 -5.48
C ASP A 110 2.28 0.57 -5.20
N THR A 111 1.64 -0.58 -4.93
CA THR A 111 0.20 -0.69 -4.63
C THR A 111 -0.09 -0.66 -3.13
N ASN A 112 -1.38 -0.58 -2.76
CA ASN A 112 -1.84 -0.79 -1.39
C ASN A 112 -1.97 -2.26 -1.00
N TYR A 113 -1.82 -3.19 -1.96
CA TYR A 113 -1.85 -4.62 -1.70
C TYR A 113 -0.51 -5.09 -1.13
N HIS A 114 -0.56 -6.05 -0.21
CA HIS A 114 0.62 -6.64 0.42
C HIS A 114 0.62 -8.15 0.22
N TYR A 115 1.79 -8.73 0.21
CA TYR A 115 1.97 -10.17 0.10
C TYR A 115 2.92 -10.72 1.16
N ILE A 116 2.75 -11.99 1.48
CA ILE A 116 3.65 -12.75 2.35
C ILE A 116 4.90 -13.12 1.55
N VAL A 117 6.06 -12.67 2.04
CA VAL A 117 7.36 -12.84 1.35
C VAL A 117 7.83 -14.30 1.45
N PRO A 118 7.99 -15.03 0.34
CA PRO A 118 8.56 -16.37 0.35
C PRO A 118 9.96 -16.37 0.93
N GLU A 119 10.28 -17.40 1.71
CA GLU A 119 11.60 -17.59 2.31
C GLU A 119 12.30 -18.78 1.63
N PHE A 120 13.50 -18.56 1.12
CA PHE A 120 14.25 -19.58 0.39
C PHE A 120 15.58 -19.91 1.06
N THR A 121 15.91 -21.19 1.08
CA THR A 121 17.24 -21.72 1.44
C THR A 121 17.91 -22.34 0.21
N ALA A 122 19.22 -22.48 0.23
CA ALA A 122 19.95 -23.11 -0.87
C ALA A 122 19.56 -24.60 -1.07
N ARG A 123 18.96 -25.22 -0.06
CA ARG A 123 18.49 -26.62 -0.09
C ARG A 123 16.99 -26.75 -0.31
N GLN A 124 16.32 -25.66 -0.72
CA GLN A 124 14.86 -25.66 -0.95
C GLN A 124 14.48 -26.74 -1.96
N ILE A 125 13.54 -27.59 -1.57
CA ILE A 125 12.89 -28.56 -2.45
C ILE A 125 11.48 -28.05 -2.72
N PHE A 126 11.06 -28.11 -3.99
CA PHE A 126 9.70 -27.78 -4.39
C PHE A 126 8.92 -29.05 -4.71
N SER A 127 7.65 -29.07 -4.35
CA SER A 127 6.71 -30.12 -4.67
C SER A 127 5.32 -29.53 -4.87
N LEU A 128 4.46 -30.20 -5.61
CA LEU A 128 3.10 -29.75 -5.81
C LEU A 128 2.31 -29.83 -4.48
N GLY A 129 2.13 -28.70 -3.84
CA GLY A 129 1.48 -28.58 -2.54
C GLY A 129 0.02 -28.07 -2.58
N SER A 130 -0.45 -27.61 -3.77
CA SER A 130 -1.84 -27.23 -3.96
C SER A 130 -2.26 -27.32 -5.42
N MET A 131 -3.45 -27.87 -5.66
CA MET A 131 -4.09 -27.97 -6.97
C MET A 131 -5.08 -26.83 -7.25
N LYS A 132 -5.10 -25.80 -6.41
CA LYS A 132 -6.05 -24.66 -6.50
C LYS A 132 -6.21 -24.11 -7.93
N PRO A 133 -5.15 -23.90 -8.77
CA PRO A 133 -5.34 -23.38 -10.12
C PRO A 133 -6.21 -24.28 -11.01
N VAL A 134 -6.03 -25.59 -10.89
CA VAL A 134 -6.80 -26.58 -11.65
C VAL A 134 -8.22 -26.75 -11.08
N GLU A 135 -8.33 -26.79 -9.76
CA GLU A 135 -9.61 -26.91 -9.05
C GLU A 135 -10.53 -25.72 -9.36
N GLU A 136 -10.02 -24.49 -9.33
CA GLU A 136 -10.82 -23.30 -9.65
C GLU A 136 -11.21 -23.21 -11.14
N PHE A 137 -10.34 -23.68 -12.04
CA PHE A 137 -10.70 -23.81 -13.45
C PHE A 137 -11.84 -24.81 -13.65
N LEU A 138 -11.77 -25.99 -13.01
CA LEU A 138 -12.81 -26.99 -13.08
C LEU A 138 -14.12 -26.54 -12.41
N GLU A 139 -14.02 -25.82 -11.28
CA GLU A 139 -15.17 -25.20 -10.61
C GLU A 139 -15.91 -24.22 -11.54
N ALA A 140 -15.19 -23.34 -12.23
CA ALA A 140 -15.77 -22.42 -13.20
C ALA A 140 -16.37 -23.16 -14.42
N LYS A 141 -15.67 -24.16 -14.95
CA LYS A 141 -16.11 -24.99 -16.06
C LYS A 141 -17.42 -25.74 -15.74
N ALA A 142 -17.56 -26.24 -14.50
CA ALA A 142 -18.76 -26.93 -14.03
C ALA A 142 -20.03 -26.04 -14.04
N VAL A 143 -19.88 -24.73 -13.93
CA VAL A 143 -20.98 -23.76 -14.02
C VAL A 143 -21.08 -23.09 -15.39
N GLY A 144 -20.43 -23.65 -16.40
CA GLY A 144 -20.51 -23.19 -17.80
C GLY A 144 -19.66 -21.94 -18.10
N VAL A 145 -18.65 -21.63 -17.28
CA VAL A 145 -17.74 -20.53 -17.53
C VAL A 145 -16.35 -21.08 -17.87
N HIS A 146 -15.92 -20.86 -19.12
CA HIS A 146 -14.57 -21.25 -19.54
C HIS A 146 -13.58 -20.14 -19.17
N THR A 147 -12.71 -20.38 -18.18
CA THR A 147 -11.80 -19.37 -17.63
C THR A 147 -10.37 -19.49 -18.18
N ARG A 148 -9.59 -18.44 -17.98
CA ARG A 148 -8.15 -18.40 -18.17
C ARG A 148 -7.48 -18.38 -16.80
N PRO A 149 -6.93 -19.51 -16.31
CA PRO A 149 -6.20 -19.53 -15.04
C PRO A 149 -5.04 -18.54 -15.02
N VAL A 150 -4.86 -17.86 -13.89
CA VAL A 150 -3.77 -16.90 -13.66
C VAL A 150 -2.79 -17.50 -12.67
N LEU A 151 -1.50 -17.56 -13.01
CA LEU A 151 -0.41 -18.01 -12.18
C LEU A 151 0.59 -16.88 -11.99
N LEU A 152 1.15 -16.73 -10.81
CA LEU A 152 2.37 -15.93 -10.65
C LEU A 152 3.54 -16.71 -11.26
N GLY A 153 4.34 -16.06 -12.11
CA GLY A 153 5.42 -16.70 -12.84
C GLY A 153 6.59 -17.13 -11.94
N PRO A 154 7.27 -18.22 -12.32
CA PRO A 154 8.32 -18.80 -11.47
C PRO A 154 9.50 -17.85 -11.24
N VAL A 155 9.85 -17.03 -12.22
CA VAL A 155 10.98 -16.10 -12.08
C VAL A 155 10.58 -14.93 -11.17
N SER A 156 9.41 -14.34 -11.36
CA SER A 156 8.91 -13.30 -10.45
C SER A 156 8.75 -13.84 -9.04
N PHE A 157 8.22 -15.05 -8.85
CA PHE A 157 8.07 -15.67 -7.54
C PHE A 157 9.42 -15.81 -6.81
N LEU A 158 10.47 -16.28 -7.49
CA LEU A 158 11.81 -16.41 -6.90
C LEU A 158 12.42 -15.02 -6.58
N LEU A 159 12.21 -14.02 -7.42
CA LEU A 159 12.74 -12.66 -7.21
C LEU A 159 11.99 -11.87 -6.11
N LEU A 160 10.73 -12.23 -5.84
CA LEU A 160 9.92 -11.63 -4.77
C LEU A 160 10.23 -12.19 -3.39
N GLY A 161 10.87 -13.36 -3.34
CA GLY A 161 11.24 -14.00 -2.08
C GLY A 161 12.60 -13.55 -1.54
N LYS A 162 12.85 -13.87 -0.28
CA LYS A 162 14.11 -13.57 0.42
C LYS A 162 14.94 -14.84 0.65
N ALA A 163 16.23 -14.74 0.32
CA ALA A 163 17.23 -15.72 0.72
C ALA A 163 17.44 -15.66 2.25
N LYS A 164 17.40 -16.80 2.92
CA LYS A 164 17.69 -16.89 4.36
C LYS A 164 19.18 -17.06 4.65
N GLU A 165 19.99 -17.29 3.62
CA GLU A 165 21.44 -17.48 3.68
C GLU A 165 22.13 -16.32 2.97
N THR A 166 23.13 -15.75 3.61
CA THR A 166 23.90 -14.63 3.05
C THR A 166 24.60 -15.04 1.75
N GLY A 167 24.44 -14.25 0.71
CA GLY A 167 25.06 -14.48 -0.61
C GLY A 167 24.36 -15.51 -1.49
N PHE A 168 23.30 -16.17 -1.02
CA PHE A 168 22.50 -17.08 -1.83
C PHE A 168 21.58 -16.29 -2.79
N ASN A 169 21.54 -16.71 -4.05
CA ASN A 169 20.66 -16.13 -5.07
C ASN A 169 19.47 -17.08 -5.33
N PRO A 170 18.22 -16.67 -5.01
CA PRO A 170 17.03 -17.50 -5.23
C PRO A 170 16.83 -17.98 -6.67
N LEU A 171 17.34 -17.28 -7.68
CA LEU A 171 17.28 -17.72 -9.09
C LEU A 171 17.99 -19.05 -9.34
N LEU A 172 18.91 -19.49 -8.47
CA LEU A 172 19.53 -20.82 -8.56
C LEU A 172 18.54 -21.96 -8.31
N LEU A 173 17.37 -21.68 -7.76
CA LEU A 173 16.29 -22.64 -7.53
C LEU A 173 15.39 -22.84 -8.75
N LEU A 174 15.61 -22.13 -9.86
CA LEU A 174 14.73 -22.15 -11.02
C LEU A 174 14.52 -23.56 -11.56
N GLU A 175 15.58 -24.33 -11.72
CA GLU A 175 15.50 -25.71 -12.23
C GLU A 175 14.67 -26.63 -11.30
N GLY A 176 14.67 -26.35 -10.00
CA GLY A 176 13.91 -27.12 -9.01
C GLY A 176 12.42 -26.77 -8.97
N ILE A 177 12.03 -25.52 -9.27
CA ILE A 177 10.63 -25.09 -9.22
C ILE A 177 9.87 -25.39 -10.52
N LEU A 178 10.55 -25.38 -11.68
CA LEU A 178 9.92 -25.56 -12.99
C LEU A 178 9.13 -26.87 -13.13
N PRO A 179 9.57 -28.04 -12.62
CA PRO A 179 8.77 -29.26 -12.68
C PRO A 179 7.38 -29.14 -12.06
N VAL A 180 7.22 -28.33 -11.01
CA VAL A 180 5.91 -28.09 -10.38
C VAL A 180 5.00 -27.28 -11.32
N TYR A 181 5.54 -26.22 -11.94
CA TYR A 181 4.79 -25.45 -12.95
C TYR A 181 4.44 -26.31 -14.17
N GLU A 182 5.36 -27.13 -14.65
CA GLU A 182 5.10 -28.08 -15.76
C GLU A 182 3.95 -29.00 -15.42
N GLU A 183 3.88 -29.53 -14.20
CA GLU A 183 2.80 -30.40 -13.75
C GLU A 183 1.46 -29.65 -13.71
N VAL A 184 1.41 -28.43 -13.13
CA VAL A 184 0.19 -27.61 -13.11
C VAL A 184 -0.30 -27.31 -14.53
N LEU A 185 0.62 -26.91 -15.44
CA LEU A 185 0.26 -26.64 -16.84
C LEU A 185 -0.25 -27.90 -17.55
N ARG A 186 0.33 -29.07 -17.28
CA ARG A 186 -0.12 -30.36 -17.84
C ARG A 186 -1.51 -30.70 -17.34
N GLN A 187 -1.82 -30.50 -16.06
CA GLN A 187 -3.14 -30.73 -15.48
C GLN A 187 -4.18 -29.75 -16.04
N LEU A 188 -3.84 -28.48 -16.25
CA LEU A 188 -4.71 -27.51 -16.89
C LEU A 188 -4.98 -27.90 -18.35
N ALA A 189 -3.96 -28.34 -19.10
CA ALA A 189 -4.13 -28.84 -20.47
C ALA A 189 -5.02 -30.09 -20.54
N ASN A 190 -4.88 -31.01 -19.58
CA ASN A 190 -5.72 -32.19 -19.44
C ASN A 190 -7.17 -31.86 -19.08
N ALA A 191 -7.37 -30.78 -18.31
CA ALA A 191 -8.69 -30.22 -17.98
C ALA A 191 -9.31 -29.43 -19.16
N GLU A 192 -8.58 -29.35 -20.29
CA GLU A 192 -8.97 -28.63 -21.52
C GLU A 192 -8.99 -27.10 -21.36
N ALA A 193 -8.08 -26.54 -20.55
CA ALA A 193 -7.82 -25.11 -20.55
C ALA A 193 -7.15 -24.73 -21.89
N GLU A 194 -7.70 -23.71 -22.57
CA GLU A 194 -7.13 -23.22 -23.84
C GLU A 194 -6.02 -22.19 -23.60
N TRP A 195 -6.14 -21.41 -22.54
CA TRP A 195 -5.23 -20.36 -22.15
C TRP A 195 -4.82 -20.46 -20.69
N VAL A 196 -3.59 -20.07 -20.42
CA VAL A 196 -3.11 -19.74 -19.08
C VAL A 196 -2.43 -18.38 -19.14
N GLN A 197 -2.66 -17.54 -18.13
CA GLN A 197 -1.92 -16.31 -17.92
C GLN A 197 -0.84 -16.56 -16.87
N ILE A 198 0.38 -16.15 -17.17
CA ILE A 198 1.49 -16.20 -16.21
C ILE A 198 1.97 -14.76 -15.98
N ASP A 199 1.80 -14.28 -14.75
CA ASP A 199 2.15 -12.91 -14.37
C ASP A 199 3.63 -12.82 -14.04
N GLU A 200 4.38 -12.04 -14.82
CA GLU A 200 5.80 -11.77 -14.60
C GLU A 200 6.07 -10.27 -14.42
N PRO A 201 5.52 -9.65 -13.36
CA PRO A 201 5.67 -8.22 -13.13
C PRO A 201 7.12 -7.78 -12.93
N MET A 202 8.02 -8.68 -12.54
CA MET A 202 9.45 -8.37 -12.42
C MET A 202 10.10 -8.02 -13.78
N LEU A 203 9.48 -8.34 -14.92
CA LEU A 203 9.91 -7.86 -16.25
C LEU A 203 9.70 -6.35 -16.44
N ALA A 204 8.85 -5.72 -15.65
CA ALA A 204 8.65 -4.27 -15.68
C ALA A 204 9.61 -3.49 -14.76
N LEU A 205 10.61 -4.16 -14.16
CA LEU A 205 11.60 -3.56 -13.27
C LEU A 205 13.00 -3.53 -13.90
N ASP A 206 13.94 -2.87 -13.22
CA ASP A 206 15.37 -2.89 -13.54
C ASP A 206 15.97 -4.27 -13.21
N THR A 207 15.85 -5.22 -14.13
CA THR A 207 16.38 -6.57 -13.95
C THR A 207 17.83 -6.71 -14.40
N ARG A 208 18.58 -7.59 -13.70
CA ARG A 208 19.94 -7.95 -14.08
C ARG A 208 19.93 -9.02 -15.17
N ASP A 209 21.06 -9.19 -15.88
CA ASP A 209 21.21 -10.20 -16.95
C ASP A 209 20.89 -11.62 -16.49
N ALA A 210 21.19 -11.98 -15.24
CA ALA A 210 20.86 -13.28 -14.69
C ALA A 210 19.34 -13.53 -14.68
N ALA A 211 18.53 -12.52 -14.35
CA ALA A 211 17.08 -12.63 -14.38
C ALA A 211 16.57 -12.73 -15.83
N ARG A 212 17.11 -11.95 -16.77
CA ARG A 212 16.74 -12.05 -18.19
C ARG A 212 16.99 -13.45 -18.75
N ARG A 213 18.14 -14.06 -18.43
CA ARG A 213 18.41 -15.47 -18.80
C ARG A 213 17.46 -16.44 -18.13
N ALA A 214 17.09 -16.20 -16.87
CA ALA A 214 16.14 -17.03 -16.14
C ALA A 214 14.75 -17.02 -16.79
N PHE A 215 14.26 -15.84 -17.23
CA PHE A 215 13.01 -15.75 -18.01
C PHE A 215 13.09 -16.57 -19.30
N THR A 216 14.13 -16.42 -20.09
CA THR A 216 14.31 -17.19 -21.33
C THR A 216 14.28 -18.69 -21.05
N ALA A 217 15.10 -19.18 -20.12
CA ALA A 217 15.18 -20.61 -19.78
C ALA A 217 13.86 -21.17 -19.25
N ALA A 218 13.15 -20.41 -18.39
CA ALA A 218 11.87 -20.83 -17.86
C ALA A 218 10.84 -21.04 -18.97
N TYR A 219 10.67 -20.04 -19.84
CA TYR A 219 9.64 -20.10 -20.88
C TYR A 219 9.99 -21.02 -22.04
N GLU A 220 11.26 -21.27 -22.35
CA GLU A 220 11.69 -22.34 -23.25
C GLU A 220 11.18 -23.73 -22.80
N ARG A 221 11.15 -23.99 -21.49
CA ARG A 221 10.61 -25.24 -20.93
C ARG A 221 9.08 -25.23 -20.85
N LEU A 222 8.51 -24.19 -20.26
CA LEU A 222 7.05 -24.12 -20.00
C LEU A 222 6.23 -24.14 -21.28
N SER A 223 6.71 -23.54 -22.36
CA SER A 223 6.04 -23.56 -23.68
C SER A 223 5.93 -24.94 -24.33
N GLN A 224 6.80 -25.88 -23.91
CA GLN A 224 6.84 -27.23 -24.45
C GLN A 224 5.89 -28.21 -23.76
N VAL A 225 5.28 -27.81 -22.64
CA VAL A 225 4.42 -28.71 -21.83
C VAL A 225 3.21 -29.19 -22.60
N SER A 226 2.60 -28.32 -23.39
CA SER A 226 1.44 -28.67 -24.21
C SER A 226 1.30 -27.72 -25.40
N THR A 227 1.08 -28.28 -26.58
CA THR A 227 0.77 -27.51 -27.81
C THR A 227 -0.66 -26.99 -27.84
N LYS A 228 -1.54 -27.48 -26.95
CA LYS A 228 -2.94 -27.08 -26.87
C LYS A 228 -3.17 -25.92 -25.91
N LEU A 229 -2.27 -25.73 -24.93
CA LEU A 229 -2.37 -24.69 -23.91
C LEU A 229 -1.56 -23.46 -24.33
N ARG A 230 -2.22 -22.36 -24.60
CA ARG A 230 -1.61 -21.10 -25.01
C ARG A 230 -1.20 -20.28 -23.77
N ILE A 231 0.05 -19.85 -23.72
CA ILE A 231 0.59 -19.06 -22.60
C ILE A 231 0.51 -17.57 -22.98
N LEU A 232 -0.10 -16.75 -22.09
CA LEU A 232 0.01 -15.31 -22.09
C LEU A 232 0.91 -14.89 -20.92
N VAL A 233 2.01 -14.22 -21.21
CA VAL A 233 2.85 -13.58 -20.16
C VAL A 233 2.33 -12.18 -19.91
N ALA A 234 2.01 -11.86 -18.64
CA ALA A 234 1.50 -10.55 -18.27
C ALA A 234 2.55 -9.74 -17.50
N THR A 235 2.77 -8.51 -17.98
CA THR A 235 3.65 -7.51 -17.34
C THR A 235 2.83 -6.25 -17.07
N TYR A 236 3.03 -5.62 -15.91
CA TYR A 236 2.23 -4.48 -15.51
C TYR A 236 2.96 -3.58 -14.51
N PHE A 237 2.35 -2.42 -14.21
CA PHE A 237 2.76 -1.34 -13.31
C PHE A 237 3.86 -0.42 -13.86
N GLU A 238 4.58 -0.81 -14.92
CA GLU A 238 5.57 0.02 -15.62
C GLU A 238 5.81 -0.55 -17.03
N GLY A 239 6.62 0.14 -17.83
CA GLY A 239 7.08 -0.36 -19.14
C GLY A 239 8.21 -1.37 -19.02
N LEU A 240 8.39 -2.17 -20.07
CA LEU A 240 9.41 -3.21 -20.14
C LEU A 240 10.85 -2.67 -20.17
N GLY A 241 11.07 -1.45 -20.66
CA GLY A 241 12.39 -0.83 -20.69
C GLY A 241 13.48 -1.73 -21.29
N ALA A 242 14.54 -1.97 -20.54
CA ALA A 242 15.65 -2.84 -20.96
C ALA A 242 15.28 -4.33 -21.14
N ASN A 243 14.13 -4.76 -20.63
CA ASN A 243 13.66 -6.15 -20.74
C ASN A 243 12.80 -6.38 -21.99
N LEU A 244 12.51 -5.34 -22.78
CA LEU A 244 11.66 -5.41 -23.96
C LEU A 244 12.09 -6.53 -24.92
N ALA A 245 13.38 -6.59 -25.26
CA ALA A 245 13.91 -7.60 -26.16
C ALA A 245 13.77 -9.02 -25.58
N THR A 246 13.93 -9.20 -24.28
CA THR A 246 13.69 -10.48 -23.61
C THR A 246 12.24 -10.88 -23.70
N ALA A 247 11.32 -9.98 -23.34
CA ALA A 247 9.88 -10.25 -23.27
C ALA A 247 9.27 -10.63 -24.63
N VAL A 248 9.61 -9.91 -25.71
CA VAL A 248 9.06 -10.19 -27.04
C VAL A 248 9.62 -11.48 -27.68
N ASN A 249 10.76 -11.97 -27.21
CA ASN A 249 11.38 -13.20 -27.70
C ASN A 249 11.06 -14.45 -26.85
N LEU A 250 10.25 -14.30 -25.80
CA LEU A 250 9.75 -15.49 -25.08
C LEU A 250 8.87 -16.35 -26.00
N PRO A 251 9.02 -17.68 -25.99
CA PRO A 251 8.26 -18.57 -26.86
C PRO A 251 6.84 -18.80 -26.32
N VAL A 252 6.04 -17.72 -26.29
CA VAL A 252 4.67 -17.70 -25.76
C VAL A 252 3.67 -17.22 -26.81
N ALA A 253 2.39 -17.44 -26.58
CA ALA A 253 1.34 -17.08 -27.53
C ALA A 253 0.99 -15.57 -27.46
N ALA A 254 1.08 -14.96 -26.27
CA ALA A 254 0.74 -13.56 -26.11
C ALA A 254 1.58 -12.87 -25.02
N LEU A 255 1.77 -11.55 -25.17
CA LEU A 255 2.40 -10.66 -24.21
C LEU A 255 1.45 -9.53 -23.83
N HIS A 256 1.19 -9.34 -22.54
CA HIS A 256 0.39 -8.22 -22.03
C HIS A 256 1.28 -7.04 -21.63
N LEU A 257 0.81 -5.83 -21.97
CA LEU A 257 1.50 -4.57 -21.75
C LEU A 257 0.63 -3.58 -20.98
N ASP A 258 1.18 -2.93 -19.97
CA ASP A 258 0.53 -1.81 -19.30
C ASP A 258 0.72 -0.50 -20.13
N LEU A 259 -0.30 -0.15 -20.90
CA LEU A 259 -0.31 1.07 -21.72
C LEU A 259 -0.92 2.27 -20.99
N VAL A 260 -1.31 2.12 -19.74
CA VAL A 260 -1.70 3.24 -18.88
C VAL A 260 -0.45 3.85 -18.24
N ARG A 261 0.46 3.01 -17.72
CA ARG A 261 1.70 3.47 -17.07
C ARG A 261 2.80 3.84 -18.07
N ALA A 262 2.88 3.12 -19.17
CA ALA A 262 3.91 3.32 -20.19
C ALA A 262 3.31 3.21 -21.61
N PRO A 263 2.47 4.17 -22.03
CA PRO A 263 1.83 4.12 -23.35
C PRO A 263 2.84 4.23 -24.50
N GLU A 264 4.00 4.84 -24.28
CA GLU A 264 5.08 4.99 -25.24
C GLU A 264 5.68 3.66 -25.70
N GLN A 265 5.65 2.61 -24.86
CA GLN A 265 6.21 1.30 -25.20
C GLN A 265 5.49 0.60 -26.37
N LEU A 266 4.26 1.03 -26.70
CA LEU A 266 3.51 0.44 -27.82
C LEU A 266 4.27 0.57 -29.15
N ASP A 267 4.83 1.74 -29.44
CA ASP A 267 5.57 1.98 -30.67
C ASP A 267 6.85 1.14 -30.76
N ASP A 268 7.54 0.99 -29.63
CA ASP A 268 8.75 0.19 -29.56
C ASP A 268 8.45 -1.29 -29.82
N ILE A 269 7.37 -1.81 -29.25
CA ILE A 269 6.94 -3.18 -29.42
C ILE A 269 6.47 -3.45 -30.85
N LEU A 270 5.61 -2.59 -31.43
CA LEU A 270 5.09 -2.79 -32.78
C LEU A 270 6.19 -2.84 -33.86
N ARG A 271 7.37 -2.24 -33.58
CA ARG A 271 8.54 -2.30 -34.49
C ARG A 271 9.29 -3.62 -34.48
N ILE A 272 9.25 -4.36 -33.35
CA ILE A 272 10.10 -5.56 -33.15
C ILE A 272 9.33 -6.83 -32.89
N ILE A 273 8.01 -6.77 -32.76
CA ILE A 273 7.17 -7.90 -32.40
C ILE A 273 7.23 -9.03 -33.44
N PRO A 274 7.54 -10.30 -33.05
CA PRO A 274 7.46 -11.44 -33.92
C PRO A 274 6.07 -11.66 -34.51
N TRP A 275 6.00 -12.17 -35.74
CA TRP A 275 4.74 -12.35 -36.49
C TRP A 275 3.74 -13.29 -35.79
N ASN A 276 4.21 -14.23 -34.96
CA ASN A 276 3.41 -15.24 -34.26
C ASN A 276 3.00 -14.82 -32.83
N LEU A 277 3.46 -13.66 -32.33
CA LEU A 277 3.13 -13.20 -30.99
C LEU A 277 1.90 -12.28 -31.04
N GLN A 278 0.91 -12.55 -30.20
CA GLN A 278 -0.22 -11.64 -29.95
C GLN A 278 0.13 -10.61 -28.87
N VAL A 279 -0.53 -9.46 -28.91
CA VAL A 279 -0.35 -8.39 -27.90
C VAL A 279 -1.64 -8.15 -27.15
N SER A 280 -1.58 -8.21 -25.85
CA SER A 280 -2.66 -7.80 -24.97
C SER A 280 -2.44 -6.35 -24.52
N LEU A 281 -3.30 -5.47 -24.98
CA LEU A 281 -3.24 -4.03 -24.72
C LEU A 281 -3.94 -3.69 -23.40
N GLY A 282 -3.20 -3.35 -22.38
CA GLY A 282 -3.69 -2.91 -21.08
C GLY A 282 -4.08 -1.42 -21.11
N LEU A 283 -5.32 -1.13 -21.51
CA LEU A 283 -5.79 0.22 -21.84
C LEU A 283 -6.64 0.87 -20.76
N ILE A 284 -7.30 0.07 -19.93
CA ILE A 284 -8.18 0.55 -18.86
C ILE A 284 -7.43 0.48 -17.53
N ASP A 285 -7.29 1.61 -16.85
CA ASP A 285 -6.51 1.71 -15.62
C ASP A 285 -7.08 0.82 -14.51
N GLY A 286 -6.37 -0.26 -14.18
CA GLY A 286 -6.71 -1.20 -13.11
C GLY A 286 -6.33 -0.72 -11.71
N ARG A 287 -5.68 0.43 -11.57
CA ARG A 287 -5.15 0.96 -10.30
C ARG A 287 -5.79 2.26 -9.84
N ASN A 288 -6.63 2.86 -10.66
CA ASN A 288 -7.30 4.12 -10.34
C ASN A 288 -8.80 3.99 -10.60
N VAL A 289 -9.56 4.96 -10.14
CA VAL A 289 -11.03 4.95 -10.16
C VAL A 289 -11.63 5.80 -11.27
N TRP A 290 -10.79 6.34 -12.17
CA TRP A 290 -11.26 7.22 -13.24
C TRP A 290 -11.88 6.42 -14.39
N LYS A 291 -12.94 6.99 -14.94
CA LYS A 291 -13.52 6.54 -16.21
C LYS A 291 -12.49 6.72 -17.32
N ALA A 292 -12.32 5.73 -18.17
CA ALA A 292 -11.38 5.80 -19.28
C ALA A 292 -11.82 6.78 -20.38
N ASP A 293 -10.86 7.47 -20.99
CA ASP A 293 -11.06 8.17 -22.26
C ASP A 293 -11.09 7.13 -23.38
N LEU A 294 -12.30 6.68 -23.72
CA LEU A 294 -12.51 5.61 -24.72
C LEU A 294 -12.01 6.01 -26.10
N GLY A 295 -12.06 7.30 -26.45
CA GLY A 295 -11.53 7.80 -27.71
C GLY A 295 -10.04 7.62 -27.84
N ARG A 296 -9.29 7.94 -26.74
CA ARG A 296 -7.85 7.74 -26.66
C ARG A 296 -7.48 6.25 -26.64
N ALA A 297 -8.20 5.44 -25.85
CA ALA A 297 -7.97 4.00 -25.80
C ALA A 297 -8.19 3.33 -27.17
N LEU A 298 -9.29 3.69 -27.85
CA LEU A 298 -9.59 3.15 -29.19
C LEU A 298 -8.54 3.55 -30.22
N HIS A 299 -7.98 4.77 -30.14
CA HIS A 299 -6.91 5.18 -31.02
C HIS A 299 -5.65 4.30 -30.88
N LEU A 300 -5.30 3.88 -29.66
CA LEU A 300 -4.19 2.94 -29.44
C LEU A 300 -4.50 1.56 -30.03
N VAL A 301 -5.74 1.07 -29.89
CA VAL A 301 -6.17 -0.20 -30.48
C VAL A 301 -6.10 -0.13 -32.00
N GLU A 302 -6.62 0.94 -32.61
CA GLU A 302 -6.60 1.13 -34.07
C GLU A 302 -5.16 1.19 -34.63
N ARG A 303 -4.23 1.85 -33.92
CA ARG A 303 -2.81 1.87 -34.27
C ARG A 303 -2.21 0.46 -34.24
N ALA A 304 -2.45 -0.28 -33.16
CA ALA A 304 -1.94 -1.65 -33.03
C ALA A 304 -2.55 -2.58 -34.11
N THR A 305 -3.87 -2.50 -34.31
CA THR A 305 -4.59 -3.27 -35.33
C THR A 305 -4.07 -2.96 -36.74
N GLY A 306 -3.82 -1.68 -37.04
CA GLY A 306 -3.28 -1.28 -38.33
C GLY A 306 -1.85 -1.78 -38.59
N ALA A 307 -1.07 -1.99 -37.52
CA ALA A 307 0.31 -2.45 -37.61
C ALA A 307 0.44 -3.98 -37.71
N ILE A 308 -0.35 -4.74 -36.93
CA ILE A 308 -0.15 -6.19 -36.79
C ILE A 308 -1.40 -7.05 -37.07
N GLY A 309 -2.54 -6.44 -37.41
CA GLY A 309 -3.82 -7.13 -37.65
C GLY A 309 -4.65 -7.29 -36.37
N SER A 310 -5.99 -7.32 -36.52
CA SER A 310 -6.94 -7.43 -35.39
C SER A 310 -6.91 -8.79 -34.70
N ASP A 311 -6.60 -9.84 -35.43
CA ASP A 311 -6.49 -11.22 -34.94
C ASP A 311 -5.33 -11.45 -33.96
N ARG A 312 -4.42 -10.49 -33.90
CA ARG A 312 -3.26 -10.50 -33.00
C ARG A 312 -3.42 -9.57 -31.79
N ILE A 313 -4.59 -8.97 -31.59
CA ILE A 313 -4.84 -8.01 -30.51
C ILE A 313 -5.80 -8.60 -29.48
N LEU A 314 -5.44 -8.48 -28.21
CA LEU A 314 -6.30 -8.65 -27.05
C LEU A 314 -6.48 -7.30 -26.37
N ILE A 315 -7.66 -7.02 -25.82
CA ILE A 315 -7.94 -5.78 -25.06
C ILE A 315 -8.15 -6.16 -23.60
N ALA A 316 -7.46 -5.46 -22.70
CA ALA A 316 -7.44 -5.80 -21.28
C ALA A 316 -7.37 -4.56 -20.38
N PRO A 317 -7.66 -4.70 -19.06
CA PRO A 317 -7.22 -3.73 -18.07
C PRO A 317 -5.67 -3.70 -18.02
N SER A 318 -5.10 -2.61 -17.55
CA SER A 318 -3.63 -2.44 -17.43
C SER A 318 -2.98 -3.44 -16.45
N CYS A 319 -3.76 -3.90 -15.47
CA CYS A 319 -3.40 -4.90 -14.47
C CYS A 319 -4.68 -5.48 -13.85
N SER A 320 -4.56 -6.33 -12.82
CA SER A 320 -5.71 -6.85 -12.07
C SER A 320 -6.59 -5.72 -11.51
N LEU A 321 -7.91 -5.85 -11.65
CA LEU A 321 -8.91 -4.95 -11.06
C LEU A 321 -9.04 -5.11 -9.53
N LEU A 322 -8.25 -5.97 -8.91
CA LEU A 322 -8.13 -6.10 -7.45
C LEU A 322 -7.83 -4.78 -6.76
N HIS A 323 -7.15 -3.86 -7.44
CA HIS A 323 -6.71 -2.58 -6.91
C HIS A 323 -7.76 -1.47 -7.02
N THR A 324 -8.92 -1.76 -7.59
CA THR A 324 -10.06 -0.83 -7.69
C THR A 324 -11.25 -1.33 -6.87
N PRO A 325 -12.13 -0.43 -6.36
CA PRO A 325 -13.37 -0.85 -5.74
C PRO A 325 -14.25 -1.64 -6.71
N ALA A 326 -15.14 -2.49 -6.18
CA ALA A 326 -15.87 -3.47 -6.99
C ALA A 326 -16.93 -2.85 -7.92
N ASP A 327 -17.83 -2.02 -7.42
CA ASP A 327 -18.97 -1.53 -8.19
C ASP A 327 -19.42 -0.13 -7.71
N LEU A 328 -19.44 0.84 -8.63
CA LEU A 328 -19.82 2.23 -8.38
C LEU A 328 -21.33 2.39 -8.09
N ASP A 329 -22.15 1.43 -8.49
CA ASP A 329 -23.61 1.50 -8.30
C ASP A 329 -24.01 1.46 -6.82
N PHE A 330 -23.12 1.01 -5.93
CA PHE A 330 -23.30 1.03 -4.48
C PHE A 330 -22.92 2.35 -3.82
N GLU A 331 -22.35 3.31 -4.57
CA GLU A 331 -22.00 4.64 -4.06
C GLU A 331 -23.15 5.60 -4.25
N LYS A 332 -23.95 5.83 -3.18
CA LYS A 332 -25.18 6.65 -3.24
C LYS A 332 -25.00 8.09 -2.81
N HIS A 333 -23.92 8.40 -2.09
CA HIS A 333 -23.69 9.73 -1.48
C HIS A 333 -22.55 10.51 -2.16
N ILE A 334 -21.91 9.97 -3.17
CA ILE A 334 -20.99 10.74 -4.01
C ILE A 334 -21.81 11.69 -4.87
N ASP A 335 -21.37 12.93 -4.93
CA ASP A 335 -21.94 13.95 -5.83
C ASP A 335 -22.03 13.45 -7.27
N ASP A 336 -23.14 13.70 -7.94
CA ASP A 336 -23.47 13.16 -9.25
C ASP A 336 -22.43 13.55 -10.32
N GLU A 337 -21.91 14.78 -10.30
CA GLU A 337 -20.88 15.22 -11.25
C GLU A 337 -19.58 14.43 -11.05
N VAL A 338 -19.12 14.26 -9.79
CA VAL A 338 -17.93 13.49 -9.47
C VAL A 338 -18.15 12.02 -9.82
N ARG A 339 -19.34 11.47 -9.53
CA ARG A 339 -19.70 10.09 -9.85
C ARG A 339 -19.62 9.80 -11.35
N ASP A 340 -20.00 10.74 -12.20
CA ASP A 340 -19.91 10.63 -13.67
C ASP A 340 -18.47 10.45 -14.17
N TRP A 341 -17.47 10.92 -13.42
CA TRP A 341 -16.07 10.79 -13.76
C TRP A 341 -15.45 9.46 -13.32
N LEU A 342 -16.18 8.66 -12.52
CA LEU A 342 -15.66 7.44 -11.91
C LEU A 342 -16.04 6.19 -12.70
N ALA A 343 -15.18 5.16 -12.58
CA ALA A 343 -15.42 3.79 -13.02
C ALA A 343 -14.71 2.84 -12.04
N PHE A 344 -15.49 1.97 -11.38
CA PHE A 344 -14.97 0.90 -10.54
C PHE A 344 -14.81 -0.40 -11.36
N ALA A 345 -14.44 -1.51 -10.76
CA ALA A 345 -14.08 -2.72 -11.49
C ALA A 345 -15.18 -3.16 -12.49
N LYS A 346 -16.45 -3.16 -12.09
CA LYS A 346 -17.58 -3.52 -13.00
C LYS A 346 -17.65 -2.56 -14.18
N GLN A 347 -17.64 -1.24 -13.95
CA GLN A 347 -17.73 -0.24 -15.00
C GLN A 347 -16.50 -0.28 -15.93
N LYS A 348 -15.32 -0.66 -15.43
CA LYS A 348 -14.12 -0.87 -16.26
C LYS A 348 -14.24 -2.08 -17.18
N LEU A 349 -14.93 -3.14 -16.73
CA LEU A 349 -15.27 -4.26 -17.61
C LEU A 349 -16.25 -3.84 -18.72
N GLU A 350 -17.24 -2.99 -18.41
CA GLU A 350 -18.14 -2.41 -19.40
C GLU A 350 -17.38 -1.56 -20.44
N GLU A 351 -16.37 -0.78 -20.02
CA GLU A 351 -15.49 -0.02 -20.90
C GLU A 351 -14.71 -0.92 -21.88
N LEU A 352 -14.21 -2.08 -21.42
CA LEU A 352 -13.53 -3.06 -22.28
C LEU A 352 -14.45 -3.60 -23.37
N VAL A 353 -15.69 -3.95 -23.02
CA VAL A 353 -16.68 -4.44 -23.96
C VAL A 353 -17.03 -3.39 -25.03
N VAL A 354 -17.07 -2.12 -24.67
CA VAL A 354 -17.27 -1.02 -25.63
C VAL A 354 -16.09 -0.95 -26.62
N LEU A 355 -14.85 -1.06 -26.15
CA LEU A 355 -13.67 -1.07 -27.02
C LEU A 355 -13.69 -2.27 -27.98
N GLU A 356 -14.00 -3.46 -27.49
CA GLU A 356 -14.12 -4.66 -28.32
C GLU A 356 -15.19 -4.47 -29.43
N ARG A 357 -16.40 -4.03 -29.05
CA ARG A 357 -17.49 -3.78 -30.02
C ARG A 357 -17.10 -2.72 -31.06
N ALA A 358 -16.31 -1.71 -30.67
CA ALA A 358 -15.80 -0.72 -31.60
C ALA A 358 -14.82 -1.31 -32.63
N VAL A 359 -14.01 -2.28 -32.21
CA VAL A 359 -13.05 -2.96 -33.13
C VAL A 359 -13.77 -3.90 -34.07
N LEU A 360 -14.72 -4.72 -33.56
CA LEU A 360 -15.45 -5.72 -34.36
C LEU A 360 -16.49 -5.10 -35.29
N GLY A 361 -17.25 -4.10 -34.82
CA GLY A 361 -18.38 -3.50 -35.54
C GLY A 361 -18.10 -2.08 -36.09
N GLY A 362 -16.90 -1.57 -35.90
CA GLY A 362 -16.53 -0.20 -36.20
C GLY A 362 -17.06 0.83 -35.18
N ARG A 363 -16.53 2.06 -35.23
CA ARG A 363 -16.93 3.15 -34.31
C ARG A 363 -18.44 3.44 -34.32
N ASN A 364 -19.12 3.21 -35.43
CA ASN A 364 -20.56 3.46 -35.53
C ASN A 364 -21.39 2.50 -34.65
N ALA A 365 -20.93 1.28 -34.40
CA ALA A 365 -21.61 0.33 -33.52
C ALA A 365 -21.72 0.78 -32.06
N VAL A 366 -20.85 1.70 -31.63
CA VAL A 366 -20.77 2.23 -30.26
C VAL A 366 -20.77 3.76 -30.21
N ARG A 367 -21.22 4.41 -31.30
CA ARG A 367 -21.14 5.88 -31.48
C ARG A 367 -21.74 6.65 -30.32
N GLU A 368 -22.95 6.28 -29.91
CA GLU A 368 -23.66 6.96 -28.80
C GLU A 368 -22.85 6.90 -27.49
N THR A 369 -22.24 5.74 -27.19
CA THR A 369 -21.42 5.55 -25.98
C THR A 369 -20.12 6.37 -26.07
N LEU A 370 -19.47 6.39 -27.24
CA LEU A 370 -18.26 7.22 -27.44
C LEU A 370 -18.58 8.71 -27.33
N ASP A 371 -19.69 9.18 -27.89
CA ASP A 371 -20.09 10.58 -27.81
C ASP A 371 -20.43 10.97 -26.36
N ARG A 372 -21.12 10.12 -25.63
CA ARG A 372 -21.43 10.31 -24.21
C ARG A 372 -20.15 10.36 -23.37
N ASN A 373 -19.21 9.44 -23.58
CA ASN A 373 -17.91 9.42 -22.91
C ASN A 373 -17.12 10.71 -23.22
N ARG A 374 -17.07 11.12 -24.49
CA ARG A 374 -16.38 12.38 -24.88
C ARG A 374 -16.96 13.59 -24.15
N ILE A 375 -18.30 13.70 -24.08
CA ILE A 375 -18.97 14.82 -23.36
C ILE A 375 -18.59 14.80 -21.87
N VAL A 376 -18.54 13.63 -21.24
CA VAL A 376 -18.12 13.51 -19.81
C VAL A 376 -16.68 13.95 -19.65
N MET A 377 -15.76 13.51 -20.53
CA MET A 377 -14.35 13.92 -20.50
C MET A 377 -14.16 15.42 -20.70
N GLU A 378 -14.91 16.03 -21.63
CA GLU A 378 -14.90 17.48 -21.86
C GLU A 378 -15.41 18.27 -20.64
N LYS A 379 -16.52 17.83 -20.04
CA LYS A 379 -17.06 18.42 -18.80
C LYS A 379 -16.05 18.30 -17.65
N LYS A 380 -15.43 17.12 -17.46
CA LYS A 380 -14.39 16.90 -16.44
C LYS A 380 -13.25 17.91 -16.62
N ARG A 381 -12.72 18.05 -17.83
CA ARG A 381 -11.62 18.99 -18.12
C ARG A 381 -11.97 20.47 -17.91
N ALA A 382 -13.23 20.84 -18.06
CA ALA A 382 -13.70 22.21 -17.92
C ALA A 382 -14.27 22.56 -16.55
N SER A 383 -14.41 21.57 -15.65
CA SER A 383 -15.10 21.77 -14.37
C SER A 383 -14.34 22.69 -13.44
N SER A 384 -15.01 23.74 -12.95
CA SER A 384 -14.49 24.64 -11.91
C SER A 384 -14.30 23.95 -10.56
N ARG A 385 -14.90 22.77 -10.35
CA ARG A 385 -14.70 21.96 -9.14
C ARG A 385 -13.35 21.27 -9.15
N ILE A 386 -12.82 21.01 -10.35
CA ILE A 386 -11.48 20.41 -10.53
C ILE A 386 -10.41 21.50 -10.50
N HIS A 387 -10.70 22.66 -11.09
CA HIS A 387 -9.76 23.72 -11.33
C HIS A 387 -10.12 24.99 -10.58
N ASP A 388 -9.41 25.28 -9.49
CA ASP A 388 -9.49 26.54 -8.76
C ASP A 388 -8.32 27.46 -9.12
N PRO A 389 -8.58 28.62 -9.77
CA PRO A 389 -7.53 29.55 -10.15
C PRO A 389 -6.70 30.08 -8.96
N ASN A 390 -7.33 30.24 -7.78
CA ASN A 390 -6.65 30.74 -6.59
C ASN A 390 -5.68 29.71 -6.02
N ILE A 391 -6.10 28.43 -5.96
CA ILE A 391 -5.25 27.33 -5.52
C ILE A 391 -4.07 27.19 -6.47
N LYS A 392 -4.32 27.21 -7.78
CA LYS A 392 -3.26 27.15 -8.80
C LYS A 392 -2.30 28.32 -8.73
N ALA A 393 -2.81 29.54 -8.51
CA ALA A 393 -1.98 30.73 -8.32
C ALA A 393 -1.11 30.58 -7.07
N ARG A 394 -1.68 30.17 -5.95
CA ARG A 394 -0.96 29.92 -4.69
C ARG A 394 0.16 28.87 -4.90
N THR A 395 -0.15 27.79 -5.59
CA THR A 395 0.81 26.70 -5.85
C THR A 395 2.00 27.18 -6.72
N ARG A 396 1.72 28.02 -7.73
CA ARG A 396 2.78 28.62 -8.58
C ARG A 396 3.64 29.62 -7.83
N ASN A 397 3.11 30.30 -6.82
CA ASN A 397 3.79 31.31 -6.02
C ASN A 397 4.63 30.73 -4.88
N VAL A 398 4.82 29.40 -4.81
CA VAL A 398 5.74 28.79 -3.84
C VAL A 398 7.17 29.17 -4.17
N GLY A 399 7.75 30.02 -3.33
CA GLY A 399 9.15 30.44 -3.43
C GLY A 399 10.09 29.59 -2.57
N GLN A 400 11.38 29.78 -2.74
CA GLN A 400 12.41 29.05 -1.97
C GLN A 400 12.27 29.27 -0.45
N GLU A 401 11.81 30.44 -0.02
CA GLU A 401 11.57 30.76 1.38
C GLU A 401 10.50 29.88 2.03
N MET A 402 9.58 29.33 1.22
CA MET A 402 8.54 28.40 1.69
C MET A 402 9.04 26.96 1.80
N THR A 403 10.24 26.66 1.33
CA THR A 403 10.81 25.31 1.32
C THR A 403 11.93 25.13 2.33
N ARG A 404 12.15 26.09 3.25
CA ARG A 404 13.21 26.03 4.27
C ARG A 404 12.78 26.72 5.55
N ARG A 405 13.31 26.25 6.66
CA ARG A 405 13.21 26.91 7.97
C ARG A 405 14.08 28.18 7.98
N ALA A 406 13.77 29.09 8.88
CA ALA A 406 14.50 30.35 8.99
C ALA A 406 15.99 30.13 9.30
N SER A 407 16.31 29.20 10.21
CA SER A 407 17.67 28.84 10.59
C SER A 407 18.00 27.38 10.31
N VAL A 408 19.29 27.06 10.23
CA VAL A 408 19.81 25.69 10.17
C VAL A 408 19.57 24.95 11.49
N TYR A 409 19.48 23.62 11.45
CA TYR A 409 19.13 22.79 12.60
C TYR A 409 19.92 23.07 13.88
N PRO A 410 21.26 23.25 13.90
CA PRO A 410 21.99 23.51 15.15
C PRO A 410 21.55 24.79 15.87
N GLN A 411 21.04 25.79 15.14
CA GLN A 411 20.48 27.02 15.72
C GLN A 411 19.07 26.77 16.26
N ARG A 412 18.23 26.08 15.51
CA ARG A 412 16.88 25.68 15.94
C ARG A 412 16.94 24.84 17.21
N LYS A 413 17.82 23.85 17.26
CA LYS A 413 18.02 22.97 18.43
C LYS A 413 18.22 23.76 19.71
N LYS A 414 19.10 24.78 19.71
CA LYS A 414 19.36 25.63 20.90
C LYS A 414 18.10 26.35 21.36
N LEU A 415 17.29 26.88 20.43
CA LEU A 415 16.04 27.58 20.75
C LEU A 415 14.99 26.61 21.30
N GLN A 416 14.87 25.43 20.69
CA GLN A 416 13.96 24.37 21.12
C GLN A 416 14.33 23.81 22.50
N GLU A 417 15.61 23.60 22.81
CA GLU A 417 16.11 23.21 24.14
C GLU A 417 15.73 24.25 25.21
N GLN A 418 15.92 25.54 24.91
CA GLN A 418 15.51 26.61 25.81
C GLN A 418 14.00 26.67 26.05
N LYS A 419 13.22 26.42 25.00
CA LYS A 419 11.75 26.48 25.05
C LYS A 419 11.14 25.27 25.74
N LEU A 420 11.55 24.07 25.34
CA LEU A 420 10.91 22.80 25.74
C LEU A 420 11.52 22.25 27.05
N LYS A 421 12.79 22.49 27.31
CA LYS A 421 13.54 22.07 28.52
C LYS A 421 13.41 20.56 28.79
N LEU A 422 13.46 19.75 27.72
CA LEU A 422 13.34 18.32 27.81
C LEU A 422 14.61 17.69 28.42
N PRO A 423 14.48 16.55 29.14
CA PRO A 423 15.65 15.81 29.64
C PRO A 423 16.33 15.06 28.49
N LEU A 424 17.52 14.48 28.75
CA LEU A 424 18.11 13.46 27.86
C LEU A 424 17.14 12.30 27.68
N PHE A 425 17.16 11.65 26.51
CA PHE A 425 16.22 10.58 26.16
C PHE A 425 14.76 10.99 26.41
N PRO A 426 14.27 12.07 25.77
CA PRO A 426 12.90 12.50 25.96
C PRO A 426 11.94 11.38 25.54
N THR A 427 10.91 11.16 26.35
CA THR A 427 9.91 10.10 26.11
C THR A 427 8.65 10.66 25.47
N THR A 428 8.15 10.01 24.42
CA THR A 428 6.90 10.36 23.73
C THR A 428 6.25 9.11 23.11
N THR A 429 5.07 9.26 22.54
CA THR A 429 4.45 8.25 21.68
C THR A 429 4.33 8.78 20.24
N ILE A 430 3.95 7.91 19.29
CA ILE A 430 3.84 8.30 17.88
C ILE A 430 2.58 9.10 17.61
N GLY A 431 1.47 8.86 18.35
CA GLY A 431 0.24 9.66 18.21
C GLY A 431 -1.02 8.96 18.70
N SER A 432 -1.41 7.87 18.07
CA SER A 432 -2.65 7.19 18.41
C SER A 432 -2.54 6.35 19.68
N PHE A 433 -3.63 6.39 20.48
CA PHE A 433 -3.89 5.47 21.58
C PHE A 433 -4.95 4.41 21.19
N PRO A 434 -5.21 3.39 22.04
CA PRO A 434 -6.11 2.28 21.73
C PRO A 434 -7.49 2.74 21.25
N GLN A 435 -7.87 2.31 20.06
CA GLN A 435 -9.21 2.50 19.51
C GLN A 435 -10.13 1.40 20.03
N THR A 436 -10.73 1.62 21.21
CA THR A 436 -11.59 0.65 21.89
C THR A 436 -12.88 0.35 21.11
N LYS A 437 -13.66 -0.63 21.57
CA LYS A 437 -14.98 -0.92 20.97
C LYS A 437 -15.92 0.27 21.12
N GLU A 438 -15.85 0.95 22.26
CA GLU A 438 -16.65 2.12 22.60
C GLU A 438 -16.35 3.31 21.67
N VAL A 439 -15.06 3.59 21.42
CA VAL A 439 -14.62 4.63 20.45
C VAL A 439 -15.15 4.32 19.06
N ARG A 440 -15.03 3.05 18.62
CA ARG A 440 -15.50 2.63 17.30
C ARG A 440 -17.03 2.70 17.19
N ALA A 441 -17.74 2.29 18.24
CA ALA A 441 -19.21 2.36 18.31
C ALA A 441 -19.71 3.81 18.28
N ALA A 442 -19.14 4.68 19.12
CA ALA A 442 -19.49 6.11 19.14
C ALA A 442 -19.32 6.78 17.77
N ARG A 443 -18.20 6.48 17.06
CA ARG A 443 -17.96 6.98 15.71
C ARG A 443 -18.98 6.44 14.70
N ALA A 444 -19.31 5.15 14.78
CA ALA A 444 -20.30 4.53 13.91
C ALA A 444 -21.70 5.10 14.14
N GLU A 445 -22.08 5.34 15.39
CA GLU A 445 -23.35 5.96 15.76
C GLU A 445 -23.45 7.40 15.25
N TYR A 446 -22.35 8.17 15.36
CA TYR A 446 -22.28 9.54 14.83
C TYR A 446 -22.42 9.54 13.29
N LYS A 447 -21.64 8.72 12.59
CA LYS A 447 -21.72 8.59 11.12
C LYS A 447 -23.12 8.11 10.64
N ALA A 448 -23.82 7.34 11.46
CA ALA A 448 -25.18 6.87 11.17
C ALA A 448 -26.29 7.85 11.62
N GLY A 449 -25.95 9.04 12.13
CA GLY A 449 -26.90 10.02 12.63
C GLY A 449 -27.64 9.61 13.93
N LYS A 450 -27.16 8.55 14.62
CA LYS A 450 -27.74 8.04 15.89
C LYS A 450 -27.19 8.77 17.11
N ARG A 451 -26.10 9.50 16.96
CA ARG A 451 -25.47 10.34 18.00
C ARG A 451 -25.29 11.73 17.41
N ASP A 452 -25.69 12.75 18.12
CA ASP A 452 -25.46 14.14 17.70
C ASP A 452 -23.98 14.55 17.89
N GLU A 453 -23.60 15.63 17.22
CA GLU A 453 -22.22 16.13 17.20
C GLU A 453 -21.73 16.49 18.61
N ALA A 454 -22.56 17.21 19.41
CA ALA A 454 -22.17 17.64 20.76
C ALA A 454 -21.89 16.45 21.69
N SER A 455 -22.74 15.43 21.64
CA SER A 455 -22.57 14.17 22.41
C SER A 455 -21.33 13.37 21.94
N TYR A 456 -21.05 13.39 20.64
CA TYR A 456 -19.85 12.73 20.09
C TYR A 456 -18.58 13.48 20.49
N GLU A 457 -18.55 14.82 20.37
CA GLU A 457 -17.42 15.62 20.84
C GLU A 457 -17.17 15.47 22.34
N ALA A 458 -18.22 15.49 23.17
CA ALA A 458 -18.11 15.29 24.61
C ALA A 458 -17.49 13.95 24.96
N PHE A 459 -17.87 12.89 24.24
CA PHE A 459 -17.27 11.56 24.37
C PHE A 459 -15.79 11.58 24.02
N LEU A 460 -15.40 12.14 22.87
CA LEU A 460 -14.00 12.24 22.45
C LEU A 460 -13.15 13.05 23.43
N ARG A 461 -13.69 14.16 23.96
CA ARG A 461 -13.02 14.96 25.00
C ARG A 461 -12.80 14.14 26.29
N GLY A 462 -13.70 13.21 26.62
CA GLY A 462 -13.54 12.26 27.71
C GLY A 462 -12.36 11.31 27.48
N GLU A 463 -12.27 10.72 26.29
CA GLU A 463 -11.16 9.83 25.90
C GLU A 463 -9.81 10.57 25.91
N ILE A 464 -9.76 11.78 25.35
CA ILE A 464 -8.54 12.62 25.36
C ILE A 464 -8.12 12.93 26.81
N ARG A 465 -9.05 13.30 27.70
CA ARG A 465 -8.75 13.57 29.12
C ARG A 465 -8.14 12.32 29.79
N SER A 466 -8.72 11.15 29.57
CA SER A 466 -8.21 9.90 30.14
C SER A 466 -6.81 9.56 29.61
N ALA A 467 -6.54 9.83 28.33
CA ALA A 467 -5.24 9.59 27.73
C ALA A 467 -4.19 10.59 28.25
N VAL A 468 -4.52 11.87 28.41
CA VAL A 468 -3.62 12.89 29.00
C VAL A 468 -3.30 12.54 30.43
N GLN A 469 -4.31 12.23 31.26
CA GLN A 469 -4.11 11.81 32.65
C GLN A 469 -3.18 10.60 32.74
N PHE A 470 -3.38 9.60 31.90
CA PHE A 470 -2.51 8.42 31.88
C PHE A 470 -1.05 8.79 31.54
N GLN A 471 -0.82 9.69 30.59
CA GLN A 471 0.51 10.14 30.23
C GLN A 471 1.19 10.91 31.38
N GLU A 472 0.44 11.70 32.15
CA GLU A 472 0.91 12.32 33.40
C GLU A 472 1.32 11.27 34.45
N GLU A 473 0.46 10.29 34.71
CA GLU A 473 0.69 9.22 35.69
C GLU A 473 1.95 8.41 35.36
N VAL A 474 2.17 8.08 34.09
CA VAL A 474 3.35 7.34 33.62
C VAL A 474 4.58 8.24 33.60
N GLY A 475 4.42 9.54 33.40
CA GLY A 475 5.48 10.54 33.40
C GLY A 475 6.22 10.62 32.06
N LEU A 476 5.50 10.58 30.95
CA LEU A 476 6.03 10.94 29.64
C LEU A 476 6.52 12.39 29.62
N ASP A 477 7.43 12.74 28.74
CA ASP A 477 7.97 14.10 28.62
C ASP A 477 7.22 14.95 27.60
N VAL A 478 6.79 14.36 26.48
CA VAL A 478 5.98 15.01 25.42
C VAL A 478 4.74 14.16 25.18
N PHE A 479 3.57 14.78 25.26
CA PHE A 479 2.27 14.11 25.19
C PHE A 479 1.64 14.16 23.83
N VAL A 480 0.64 13.30 23.59
CA VAL A 480 -0.23 13.31 22.43
C VAL A 480 -1.69 13.28 22.86
N HIS A 481 -2.61 13.79 22.03
CA HIS A 481 -4.05 13.74 22.35
C HIS A 481 -4.70 12.37 22.15
N GLY A 482 -4.05 11.45 21.41
CA GLY A 482 -4.47 10.04 21.24
C GLY A 482 -5.25 9.72 19.96
N GLU A 483 -5.58 10.71 19.14
CA GLU A 483 -6.21 10.57 17.81
C GLU A 483 -7.56 9.81 17.82
N PHE A 484 -8.36 9.96 18.87
CA PHE A 484 -9.63 9.24 19.00
C PHE A 484 -10.68 9.64 17.96
N GLU A 485 -10.57 10.85 17.40
CA GLU A 485 -11.43 11.37 16.34
C GLU A 485 -11.16 10.69 14.98
N ARG A 486 -10.00 10.06 14.79
CA ARG A 486 -9.54 9.54 13.50
C ARG A 486 -9.89 8.06 13.32
N ASN A 487 -10.55 7.75 12.21
CA ASN A 487 -10.73 6.38 11.75
C ASN A 487 -9.48 5.86 11.06
N ASP A 488 -8.99 6.65 10.11
CA ASP A 488 -7.79 6.38 9.32
C ASP A 488 -7.00 7.67 9.16
N MET A 489 -5.67 7.58 9.04
CA MET A 489 -4.82 8.76 9.00
C MET A 489 -4.91 9.53 7.68
N VAL A 490 -5.47 8.96 6.61
CA VAL A 490 -5.67 9.65 5.32
C VAL A 490 -7.13 10.01 5.10
N GLU A 491 -8.08 9.09 5.41
CA GLU A 491 -9.51 9.34 5.30
C GLU A 491 -9.92 10.58 6.12
N TYR A 492 -9.41 10.72 7.36
CA TYR A 492 -9.72 11.85 8.24
C TYR A 492 -9.37 13.21 7.61
N PHE A 493 -8.20 13.32 6.99
CA PHE A 493 -7.78 14.56 6.33
C PHE A 493 -8.53 14.76 5.00
N GLY A 494 -8.75 13.70 4.24
CA GLY A 494 -9.50 13.76 2.98
C GLY A 494 -10.94 14.22 3.15
N GLU A 495 -11.59 13.85 4.27
CA GLU A 495 -12.96 14.33 4.59
C GLU A 495 -13.01 15.85 4.80
N GLN A 496 -11.91 16.50 5.17
CA GLN A 496 -11.85 17.92 5.55
C GLN A 496 -11.19 18.81 4.49
N LEU A 497 -10.52 18.23 3.51
CA LEU A 497 -9.86 18.96 2.43
C LEU A 497 -10.83 19.20 1.25
N ALA A 498 -10.72 20.35 0.58
CA ALA A 498 -11.33 20.57 -0.73
C ALA A 498 -10.65 19.69 -1.78
N GLY A 499 -11.38 19.36 -2.86
CA GLY A 499 -10.86 18.53 -3.94
C GLY A 499 -10.85 17.03 -3.65
N PHE A 500 -11.41 16.62 -2.51
CA PHE A 500 -11.54 15.21 -2.11
C PHE A 500 -12.99 14.73 -2.13
N ALA A 501 -13.18 13.46 -2.47
CA ALA A 501 -14.40 12.71 -2.28
C ALA A 501 -14.12 11.43 -1.50
N VAL A 502 -15.06 11.04 -0.64
CA VAL A 502 -14.97 9.81 0.18
C VAL A 502 -16.12 8.90 -0.20
N THR A 503 -15.81 7.63 -0.41
CA THR A 503 -16.76 6.59 -0.80
C THR A 503 -17.41 5.94 0.43
N GLU A 504 -18.55 5.27 0.26
CA GLU A 504 -19.14 4.39 1.27
C GLU A 504 -18.58 2.97 1.17
N ASN A 505 -18.52 2.43 -0.04
CA ASN A 505 -18.18 1.04 -0.35
C ASN A 505 -16.89 0.91 -1.20
N GLY A 506 -16.12 1.97 -1.34
CA GLY A 506 -14.89 2.02 -2.13
C GLY A 506 -13.72 1.23 -1.52
N TRP A 507 -14.02 0.04 -1.00
CA TRP A 507 -13.05 -0.82 -0.33
C TRP A 507 -12.16 -1.55 -1.34
N VAL A 508 -10.85 -1.52 -1.09
CA VAL A 508 -9.86 -2.36 -1.77
C VAL A 508 -9.13 -3.22 -0.74
N GLN A 509 -8.73 -4.42 -1.16
CA GLN A 509 -7.99 -5.33 -0.30
C GLN A 509 -6.56 -4.84 -0.09
N SER A 510 -6.10 -4.87 1.15
CA SER A 510 -4.71 -4.64 1.50
C SER A 510 -3.95 -5.96 1.67
N TYR A 511 -4.44 -6.85 2.53
CA TYR A 511 -3.98 -8.23 2.68
C TYR A 511 -4.96 -9.01 3.57
N GLY A 512 -5.14 -10.30 3.32
CA GLY A 512 -6.01 -11.14 4.13
C GLY A 512 -7.38 -10.49 4.35
N SER A 513 -7.76 -10.26 5.62
CA SER A 513 -9.00 -9.56 5.97
C SER A 513 -8.90 -8.03 5.95
N ARG A 514 -7.70 -7.45 5.83
CA ARG A 514 -7.53 -6.01 5.87
C ARG A 514 -7.94 -5.36 4.56
N CYS A 515 -8.86 -4.40 4.67
CA CYS A 515 -9.29 -3.54 3.58
C CYS A 515 -8.98 -2.09 3.93
N VAL A 516 -8.68 -1.30 2.91
CA VAL A 516 -8.56 0.16 3.00
C VAL A 516 -9.60 0.80 2.10
N LYS A 517 -9.95 2.03 2.38
CA LYS A 517 -10.91 2.84 1.62
C LYS A 517 -10.24 4.17 1.27
N PRO A 518 -9.39 4.18 0.23
CA PRO A 518 -8.66 5.39 -0.15
C PRO A 518 -9.63 6.50 -0.54
N PRO A 519 -9.43 7.73 -0.07
CA PRO A 519 -10.18 8.87 -0.59
C PRO A 519 -9.79 9.15 -2.04
N ILE A 520 -10.64 9.88 -2.76
CA ILE A 520 -10.47 10.22 -4.16
C ILE A 520 -10.10 11.70 -4.26
N ILE A 521 -8.92 12.01 -4.76
CA ILE A 521 -8.51 13.39 -5.07
C ILE A 521 -8.98 13.70 -6.48
N PHE A 522 -10.07 14.46 -6.61
CA PHE A 522 -10.66 14.76 -7.90
C PHE A 522 -10.36 16.18 -8.40
N GLY A 523 -9.97 17.10 -7.51
CA GLY A 523 -9.79 18.51 -7.85
C GLY A 523 -8.58 19.15 -7.15
N ASP A 524 -8.42 20.46 -7.34
CA ASP A 524 -7.39 21.23 -6.66
C ASP A 524 -7.61 21.23 -5.15
N VAL A 525 -6.53 21.04 -4.37
CA VAL A 525 -6.60 20.76 -2.94
C VAL A 525 -6.34 22.02 -2.13
N ALA A 526 -7.24 22.30 -1.17
CA ALA A 526 -7.07 23.34 -0.17
C ALA A 526 -7.71 22.92 1.18
N ARG A 527 -7.20 23.50 2.26
CA ARG A 527 -7.82 23.39 3.59
C ARG A 527 -8.99 24.36 3.69
N LYS A 528 -10.15 23.88 4.13
CA LYS A 528 -11.36 24.69 4.32
C LYS A 528 -11.38 25.38 5.69
N GLN A 529 -10.92 24.67 6.72
CA GLN A 529 -10.92 25.10 8.13
C GLN A 529 -9.86 24.33 8.92
N PRO A 530 -9.51 24.72 10.15
CA PRO A 530 -8.64 23.95 11.03
C PRO A 530 -9.17 22.53 11.22
N MET A 531 -8.25 21.54 11.11
CA MET A 531 -8.61 20.12 11.11
C MET A 531 -8.34 19.44 12.46
N THR A 532 -7.19 19.76 13.08
CA THR A 532 -6.69 19.12 14.31
C THR A 532 -6.43 20.11 15.44
N THR A 533 -6.34 21.38 15.12
CA THR A 533 -5.98 22.47 16.06
C THR A 533 -6.89 22.49 17.28
N GLY A 534 -8.20 22.31 17.12
CA GLY A 534 -9.16 22.29 18.23
C GLY A 534 -8.90 21.17 19.25
N TRP A 535 -8.61 19.96 18.76
CA TRP A 535 -8.31 18.80 19.60
C TRP A 535 -6.97 18.95 20.33
N SER A 536 -5.93 19.39 19.61
CA SER A 536 -4.60 19.62 20.18
C SER A 536 -4.64 20.73 21.24
N LYS A 537 -5.35 21.84 20.98
CA LYS A 537 -5.52 22.93 21.95
C LYS A 537 -6.29 22.47 23.20
N PHE A 538 -7.35 21.68 23.03
CA PHE A 538 -8.07 21.10 24.16
C PHE A 538 -7.16 20.18 24.98
N ALA A 539 -6.41 19.30 24.35
CA ALA A 539 -5.46 18.40 25.05
C ALA A 539 -4.38 19.20 25.79
N GLN A 540 -3.79 20.25 25.17
CA GLN A 540 -2.80 21.12 25.80
C GLN A 540 -3.36 21.85 27.03
N SER A 541 -4.66 22.17 27.04
CA SER A 541 -5.31 22.83 28.18
C SER A 541 -5.41 21.95 29.44
N LEU A 542 -5.17 20.64 29.31
CA LEU A 542 -5.26 19.67 30.39
C LEU A 542 -3.91 19.39 31.08
N THR A 543 -2.81 19.90 30.53
CA THR A 543 -1.46 19.62 31.03
C THR A 543 -0.50 20.80 30.82
N SER A 544 0.53 20.89 31.67
CA SER A 544 1.66 21.82 31.50
C SER A 544 2.79 21.23 30.64
N LYS A 545 2.76 19.93 30.36
CA LYS A 545 3.73 19.26 29.48
C LYS A 545 3.50 19.64 28.02
N PRO A 546 4.54 19.65 27.17
CA PRO A 546 4.35 19.90 25.76
C PRO A 546 3.41 18.87 25.12
N MET A 547 2.38 19.36 24.42
CA MET A 547 1.50 18.54 23.60
C MET A 547 2.01 18.51 22.16
N LYS A 548 2.05 17.32 21.56
CA LYS A 548 2.45 17.13 20.17
C LYS A 548 1.23 17.18 19.26
N GLY A 549 1.20 18.11 18.32
CA GLY A 549 0.24 18.16 17.23
C GLY A 549 0.54 17.08 16.21
N MET A 550 -0.49 16.33 15.77
CA MET A 550 -0.31 15.15 14.94
C MET A 550 -0.93 15.35 13.57
N LEU A 551 -0.15 15.22 12.50
CA LEU A 551 -0.58 15.40 11.12
C LEU A 551 -0.09 14.26 10.23
N THR A 552 -0.85 13.96 9.19
CA THR A 552 -0.35 13.13 8.08
C THR A 552 0.30 14.03 7.04
N GLY A 553 1.45 13.63 6.54
CA GLY A 553 2.22 14.40 5.59
C GLY A 553 1.66 14.36 4.17
N PRO A 554 2.04 15.33 3.33
CA PRO A 554 1.47 15.49 1.99
C PRO A 554 1.76 14.32 1.06
N VAL A 555 2.93 13.70 1.16
CA VAL A 555 3.29 12.54 0.34
C VAL A 555 2.43 11.34 0.71
N THR A 556 2.21 11.11 2.00
CA THR A 556 1.36 10.01 2.48
C THR A 556 -0.10 10.19 2.12
N ILE A 557 -0.65 11.41 2.26
CA ILE A 557 -2.03 11.71 1.82
C ILE A 557 -2.17 11.44 0.32
N LEU A 558 -1.21 11.86 -0.49
CA LEU A 558 -1.21 11.61 -1.93
C LEU A 558 -1.14 10.12 -2.26
N GLN A 559 -0.17 9.40 -1.68
CA GLN A 559 0.14 8.01 -2.04
C GLN A 559 -0.96 7.03 -1.64
N TRP A 560 -1.67 7.29 -0.53
CA TRP A 560 -2.75 6.44 -0.05
C TRP A 560 -4.15 6.92 -0.49
N SER A 561 -4.20 7.74 -1.52
CA SER A 561 -5.43 8.20 -2.19
C SER A 561 -5.48 7.71 -3.63
N PHE A 562 -6.68 7.63 -4.21
CA PHE A 562 -6.84 7.61 -5.65
C PHE A 562 -6.61 9.01 -6.19
N VAL A 563 -5.55 9.19 -6.97
CA VAL A 563 -5.09 10.51 -7.38
C VAL A 563 -5.68 10.90 -8.73
N ARG A 564 -6.00 12.17 -8.90
CA ARG A 564 -6.41 12.77 -10.17
C ARG A 564 -5.35 12.53 -11.27
N ASP A 565 -5.80 12.44 -12.51
CA ASP A 565 -5.01 12.07 -13.69
C ASP A 565 -4.77 13.22 -14.68
N ASP A 566 -5.27 14.42 -14.38
CA ASP A 566 -5.21 15.59 -15.26
C ASP A 566 -4.01 16.51 -15.01
N GLN A 567 -3.25 16.27 -13.95
CA GLN A 567 -2.02 17.02 -13.62
C GLN A 567 -0.96 16.10 -13.00
N PRO A 568 0.32 16.51 -12.98
CA PRO A 568 1.39 15.75 -12.34
C PRO A 568 1.13 15.53 -10.85
N ARG A 569 1.48 14.34 -10.34
CA ARG A 569 1.36 14.02 -8.91
C ARG A 569 2.12 15.00 -8.00
N SER A 570 3.27 15.51 -8.46
CA SER A 570 4.06 16.54 -7.76
C SER A 570 3.27 17.83 -7.54
N GLU A 571 2.45 18.24 -8.51
CA GLU A 571 1.61 19.43 -8.40
C GLU A 571 0.49 19.24 -7.37
N THR A 572 -0.18 18.09 -7.41
CA THR A 572 -1.19 17.72 -6.41
C THR A 572 -0.57 17.62 -5.01
N CYS A 573 0.62 17.04 -4.88
CA CYS A 573 1.32 16.95 -3.60
C CYS A 573 1.67 18.34 -3.04
N ARG A 574 2.10 19.26 -3.89
CA ARG A 574 2.40 20.65 -3.50
C ARG A 574 1.15 21.38 -2.97
N GLN A 575 -0.03 21.14 -3.57
CA GLN A 575 -1.30 21.68 -3.07
C GLN A 575 -1.65 21.11 -1.68
N ILE A 576 -1.48 19.80 -1.49
CA ILE A 576 -1.68 19.17 -0.18
C ILE A 576 -0.69 19.74 0.84
N ALA A 577 0.58 19.91 0.46
CA ALA A 577 1.60 20.48 1.34
C ALA A 577 1.25 21.90 1.82
N LEU A 578 0.69 22.73 0.95
CA LEU A 578 0.20 24.07 1.33
C LEU A 578 -0.98 24.01 2.29
N ALA A 579 -1.89 23.06 2.13
CA ALA A 579 -3.01 22.84 3.03
C ALA A 579 -2.53 22.36 4.44
N ILE A 580 -1.54 21.46 4.48
CA ILE A 580 -0.92 21.01 5.74
C ILE A 580 -0.10 22.13 6.38
N ARG A 581 0.60 22.96 5.60
CA ARG A 581 1.31 24.14 6.09
C ARG A 581 0.39 25.09 6.88
N ASP A 582 -0.83 25.32 6.38
CA ASP A 582 -1.81 26.15 7.08
C ASP A 582 -2.18 25.54 8.43
N GLU A 583 -2.35 24.23 8.52
CA GLU A 583 -2.65 23.54 9.78
C GLU A 583 -1.46 23.61 10.75
N VAL A 584 -0.24 23.42 10.24
CA VAL A 584 1.00 23.54 11.02
C VAL A 584 1.15 24.94 11.64
N THR A 585 0.86 25.97 10.86
CA THR A 585 0.90 27.36 11.33
C THR A 585 -0.16 27.62 12.39
N ASP A 586 -1.40 27.14 12.20
CA ASP A 586 -2.47 27.29 13.18
C ASP A 586 -2.21 26.54 14.49
N LEU A 587 -1.57 25.37 14.43
CA LEU A 587 -1.12 24.65 15.62
C LEU A 587 -0.10 25.45 16.42
N GLU A 588 0.89 26.05 15.77
CA GLU A 588 1.86 26.93 16.44
C GLU A 588 1.17 28.15 17.09
N VAL A 589 0.27 28.81 16.35
CA VAL A 589 -0.51 29.95 16.88
C VAL A 589 -1.38 29.52 18.07
N ALA A 590 -1.89 28.29 18.09
CA ALA A 590 -2.63 27.73 19.21
C ALA A 590 -1.75 27.34 20.42
N GLY A 591 -0.42 27.54 20.34
CA GLY A 591 0.53 27.25 21.42
C GLY A 591 1.11 25.83 21.41
N ILE A 592 0.95 25.09 20.32
CA ILE A 592 1.54 23.77 20.15
C ILE A 592 2.95 23.93 19.58
N HIS A 593 3.97 23.58 20.37
CA HIS A 593 5.38 23.79 20.05
C HIS A 593 6.12 22.53 19.61
N VAL A 594 5.45 21.39 19.56
CA VAL A 594 5.94 20.15 18.95
C VAL A 594 4.90 19.70 17.95
N ILE A 595 5.26 19.58 16.67
CA ILE A 595 4.34 19.22 15.61
C ILE A 595 4.95 18.07 14.80
N GLN A 596 4.24 16.96 14.72
CA GLN A 596 4.65 15.78 13.96
C GLN A 596 3.87 15.69 12.66
N ILE A 597 4.61 15.52 11.56
CA ILE A 597 4.08 15.36 10.19
C ILE A 597 4.59 14.00 9.68
N ASP A 598 3.72 13.00 9.67
CA ASP A 598 4.10 11.61 9.40
C ASP A 598 4.15 11.31 7.90
N GLU A 599 5.28 10.75 7.46
CA GLU A 599 5.50 10.37 6.05
C GLU A 599 5.87 8.88 5.89
N PRO A 600 5.03 7.94 6.39
CA PRO A 600 5.29 6.51 6.20
C PRO A 600 5.34 6.10 4.72
N ALA A 601 4.65 6.82 3.84
CA ALA A 601 4.58 6.49 2.43
C ALA A 601 5.72 7.09 1.58
N LEU A 602 6.69 7.80 2.16
CA LEU A 602 7.80 8.39 1.39
C LEU A 602 8.57 7.33 0.60
N ARG A 603 9.03 6.28 1.26
CA ARG A 603 9.76 5.18 0.61
C ARG A 603 8.84 4.31 -0.23
N GLU A 604 7.65 4.05 0.26
CA GLU A 604 6.66 3.25 -0.45
C GLU A 604 6.21 3.85 -1.79
N GLY A 605 6.30 5.17 -1.93
CA GLY A 605 5.96 5.90 -3.14
C GLY A 605 7.09 5.97 -4.18
N LEU A 606 8.26 5.36 -3.92
CA LEU A 606 9.34 5.30 -4.90
C LEU A 606 8.84 4.68 -6.20
N PRO A 607 9.13 5.29 -7.36
CA PRO A 607 8.86 4.68 -8.64
C PRO A 607 9.57 3.33 -8.79
N LEU A 608 8.99 2.41 -9.54
CA LEU A 608 9.55 1.07 -9.74
C LEU A 608 10.92 1.10 -10.45
N LEU A 609 11.12 2.06 -11.38
CA LEU A 609 12.39 2.26 -12.06
C LEU A 609 13.29 3.23 -11.27
N ARG A 610 14.50 2.83 -10.96
CA ARG A 610 15.49 3.65 -10.23
C ARG A 610 15.81 4.98 -10.94
N SER A 611 15.77 5.01 -12.25
CA SER A 611 15.95 6.23 -13.05
C SER A 611 14.95 7.35 -12.74
N LYS A 612 13.78 7.01 -12.17
CA LYS A 612 12.72 7.96 -11.78
C LYS A 612 12.83 8.43 -10.31
N TRP A 613 13.70 7.81 -9.49
CA TRP A 613 13.80 8.07 -8.03
C TRP A 613 14.22 9.50 -7.71
N THR A 614 15.26 10.01 -8.34
CA THR A 614 15.77 11.37 -8.09
C THR A 614 14.68 12.43 -8.29
N LYS A 615 13.89 12.30 -9.37
CA LYS A 615 12.79 13.23 -9.65
C LYS A 615 11.68 13.10 -8.60
N TYR A 616 11.34 11.87 -8.20
CA TYR A 616 10.33 11.62 -7.16
C TYR A 616 10.77 12.20 -5.82
N LEU A 617 11.96 11.83 -5.35
CA LEU A 617 12.47 12.28 -4.04
C LEU A 617 12.61 13.79 -3.96
N ALA A 618 13.01 14.44 -5.06
CA ALA A 618 13.12 15.90 -5.10
C ALA A 618 11.79 16.60 -4.77
N TRP A 619 10.69 16.23 -5.44
CA TRP A 619 9.40 16.87 -5.17
C TRP A 619 8.75 16.38 -3.86
N ALA A 620 9.02 15.15 -3.43
CA ALA A 620 8.49 14.61 -2.19
C ALA A 620 9.12 15.31 -0.97
N VAL A 621 10.43 15.48 -0.96
CA VAL A 621 11.16 16.28 0.05
C VAL A 621 10.71 17.73 0.03
N GLU A 622 10.57 18.35 -1.16
CA GLU A 622 10.06 19.71 -1.28
C GLU A 622 8.66 19.85 -0.65
N ALA A 623 7.76 18.91 -0.90
CA ALA A 623 6.42 18.93 -0.34
C ALA A 623 6.41 18.87 1.19
N PHE A 624 7.23 17.99 1.78
CA PHE A 624 7.39 17.96 3.25
C PHE A 624 7.93 19.29 3.78
N ARG A 625 8.95 19.86 3.14
CA ARG A 625 9.55 21.14 3.53
C ARG A 625 8.57 22.30 3.43
N ILE A 626 7.71 22.34 2.40
CA ILE A 626 6.62 23.32 2.30
C ILE A 626 5.68 23.19 3.52
N ALA A 627 5.28 21.98 3.85
CA ALA A 627 4.37 21.73 4.98
C ALA A 627 4.98 22.15 6.32
N SER A 628 6.27 21.90 6.54
CA SER A 628 6.96 22.02 7.83
C SER A 628 7.62 23.39 8.07
N SER A 629 7.90 24.18 7.04
CA SER A 629 8.74 25.38 7.17
C SER A 629 7.99 26.65 7.59
N GLY A 630 6.66 26.59 7.82
CA GLY A 630 5.84 27.75 8.15
C GLY A 630 5.94 28.25 9.60
N VAL A 631 6.68 27.57 10.46
CA VAL A 631 6.77 27.83 11.89
C VAL A 631 8.09 28.46 12.28
N ARG A 632 8.12 29.10 13.47
CA ARG A 632 9.32 29.69 14.08
C ARG A 632 10.31 28.60 14.49
N ASP A 633 11.56 28.98 14.68
CA ASP A 633 12.66 28.08 15.01
C ASP A 633 12.51 27.39 16.38
N GLU A 634 11.78 28.00 17.32
CA GLU A 634 11.46 27.40 18.64
C GLU A 634 10.44 26.26 18.56
N THR A 635 9.67 26.15 17.47
CA THR A 635 8.74 25.05 17.24
C THR A 635 9.46 23.88 16.62
N GLN A 636 9.40 22.72 17.30
CA GLN A 636 10.08 21.50 16.90
C GLN A 636 9.20 20.69 15.94
N ILE A 637 9.76 20.35 14.79
CA ILE A 637 9.10 19.52 13.78
C ILE A 637 9.57 18.08 13.87
N HIS A 638 8.64 17.18 14.12
CA HIS A 638 8.86 15.74 14.09
C HIS A 638 8.34 15.13 12.78
N THR A 639 8.89 13.98 12.42
CA THR A 639 8.30 13.07 11.43
C THR A 639 8.38 11.63 11.91
N HIS A 640 7.53 10.77 11.37
CA HIS A 640 7.57 9.33 11.64
C HIS A 640 7.55 8.54 10.34
N MET A 641 8.37 7.49 10.28
CA MET A 641 8.43 6.56 9.17
C MET A 641 8.38 5.12 9.66
N CYS A 642 7.38 4.38 9.19
CA CYS A 642 7.21 2.96 9.48
C CYS A 642 7.92 2.09 8.43
N TYR A 643 8.28 0.86 8.78
CA TYR A 643 8.70 -0.23 7.87
C TYR A 643 9.76 0.14 6.83
N ALA A 644 10.71 0.99 7.12
CA ALA A 644 11.62 1.50 6.11
C ALA A 644 13.03 0.91 6.23
N GLU A 645 13.54 0.36 5.13
CA GLU A 645 14.96 0.21 4.87
C GLU A 645 15.45 1.55 4.30
N PHE A 646 16.18 2.35 5.09
CA PHE A 646 16.53 3.72 4.71
C PHE A 646 17.79 3.85 3.86
N GLN A 647 18.57 2.77 3.70
CA GLN A 647 19.88 2.78 3.03
C GLN A 647 19.82 3.47 1.66
N ASP A 648 18.76 3.21 0.88
CA ASP A 648 18.62 3.75 -0.47
C ASP A 648 18.17 5.22 -0.52
N ILE A 649 17.62 5.78 0.57
CA ILE A 649 16.99 7.12 0.59
C ILE A 649 17.41 7.98 1.78
N ILE A 650 18.43 7.60 2.53
CA ILE A 650 18.85 8.30 3.76
C ILE A 650 19.19 9.78 3.51
N GLU A 651 19.78 10.08 2.36
CA GLU A 651 20.05 11.46 1.94
C GLU A 651 18.77 12.28 1.79
N ALA A 652 17.75 11.71 1.15
CA ALA A 652 16.45 12.37 0.98
C ALA A 652 15.73 12.56 2.33
N VAL A 653 15.84 11.57 3.23
CA VAL A 653 15.32 11.68 4.61
C VAL A 653 16.01 12.84 5.36
N ALA A 654 17.32 12.95 5.26
CA ALA A 654 18.06 14.08 5.86
C ALA A 654 17.67 15.43 5.23
N GLN A 655 17.45 15.45 3.91
CA GLN A 655 17.01 16.66 3.20
C GLN A 655 15.60 17.12 3.56
N MET A 656 14.76 16.29 4.17
CA MET A 656 13.46 16.75 4.73
C MET A 656 13.63 17.79 5.82
N ASP A 657 14.77 17.79 6.52
CA ASP A 657 15.16 18.75 7.57
C ASP A 657 14.17 18.76 8.77
N ALA A 658 13.57 17.61 9.10
CA ALA A 658 12.81 17.44 10.34
C ALA A 658 13.76 17.51 11.54
N ASP A 659 13.34 18.16 12.64
CA ASP A 659 14.17 18.28 13.84
C ASP A 659 14.36 16.92 14.53
N VAL A 660 13.30 16.07 14.52
CA VAL A 660 13.30 14.71 15.07
C VAL A 660 12.66 13.75 14.11
N ILE A 661 13.29 12.61 13.86
CA ILE A 661 12.67 11.48 13.14
C ILE A 661 12.46 10.31 14.08
N SER A 662 11.25 9.76 14.14
CA SER A 662 10.97 8.48 14.80
C SER A 662 10.85 7.35 13.79
N ILE A 663 11.42 6.18 14.12
CA ILE A 663 11.54 5.03 13.24
C ILE A 663 11.28 3.71 13.98
N GLU A 664 10.85 2.68 13.27
CA GLU A 664 10.68 1.33 13.81
C GLU A 664 12.05 0.61 13.87
N THR A 665 12.47 0.20 15.05
CA THR A 665 13.80 -0.44 15.26
C THR A 665 13.78 -1.61 16.22
N SER A 666 12.69 -1.85 16.94
CA SER A 666 12.67 -2.90 17.96
C SER A 666 12.85 -4.30 17.38
N ARG A 667 12.26 -4.60 16.23
CA ARG A 667 12.41 -5.89 15.54
C ARG A 667 13.79 -6.10 14.93
N SER A 668 14.38 -5.06 14.36
CA SER A 668 15.74 -5.10 13.81
C SER A 668 16.83 -5.02 14.89
N GLN A 669 16.44 -5.00 16.18
CA GLN A 669 17.40 -4.88 17.29
C GLN A 669 18.39 -3.72 17.13
N MET A 670 17.91 -2.57 16.62
CA MET A 670 18.64 -1.34 16.36
C MET A 670 19.63 -1.39 15.16
N GLU A 671 19.64 -2.46 14.38
CA GLU A 671 20.55 -2.58 13.20
C GLU A 671 20.36 -1.43 12.22
N LEU A 672 19.14 -0.95 12.06
CA LEU A 672 18.82 0.17 11.17
C LEU A 672 19.57 1.47 11.52
N LEU A 673 19.96 1.66 12.79
CA LEU A 673 20.69 2.86 13.22
C LEU A 673 22.10 2.96 12.63
N HIS A 674 22.70 1.85 12.18
CA HIS A 674 24.00 1.90 11.50
C HIS A 674 23.93 2.73 10.22
N THR A 675 22.86 2.67 9.47
CA THR A 675 22.66 3.51 8.27
C THR A 675 22.69 5.01 8.61
N PHE A 676 22.06 5.40 9.73
CA PHE A 676 22.06 6.79 10.19
C PHE A 676 23.45 7.23 10.70
N ALA A 677 24.18 6.34 11.36
CA ALA A 677 25.53 6.62 11.82
C ALA A 677 26.54 6.72 10.67
N GLU A 678 26.49 5.80 9.70
CA GLU A 678 27.34 5.82 8.50
C GLU A 678 27.12 7.11 7.69
N TYR A 679 25.87 7.53 7.55
CA TYR A 679 25.52 8.80 6.89
C TYR A 679 25.86 10.03 7.72
N GLN A 680 26.13 9.87 9.03
CA GLN A 680 26.29 10.98 10.00
C GLN A 680 25.04 11.87 10.08
N TYR A 681 23.86 11.24 10.24
CA TYR A 681 22.58 11.95 10.30
C TYR A 681 22.61 13.07 11.35
N PRO A 682 22.34 14.34 10.97
CA PRO A 682 22.67 15.48 11.81
C PRO A 682 21.64 15.77 12.93
N ASN A 683 20.39 15.31 12.76
CA ASN A 683 19.26 15.70 13.60
C ASN A 683 18.93 14.59 14.63
N GLU A 684 17.89 14.77 15.44
CA GLU A 684 17.54 13.83 16.49
C GLU A 684 16.74 12.62 15.92
N ILE A 685 16.88 11.48 16.60
CA ILE A 685 16.27 10.23 16.20
C ILE A 685 15.56 9.59 17.40
N GLY A 686 14.32 9.17 17.19
CA GLY A 686 13.55 8.36 18.13
C GLY A 686 13.47 6.91 17.65
N PRO A 687 14.45 6.05 18.00
CA PRO A 687 14.35 4.63 17.69
C PRO A 687 13.26 3.98 18.54
N GLY A 688 12.36 3.21 17.91
CA GLY A 688 11.32 2.49 18.61
C GLY A 688 11.91 1.39 19.52
N VAL A 689 11.43 1.33 20.76
CA VAL A 689 11.83 0.33 21.75
C VAL A 689 10.70 -0.62 22.16
N TYR A 690 9.51 -0.43 21.58
CA TYR A 690 8.32 -1.25 21.83
C TYR A 690 7.69 -1.69 20.51
N ASP A 691 7.79 -2.99 20.21
CA ASP A 691 7.10 -3.61 19.06
C ASP A 691 5.58 -3.66 19.32
N ILE A 692 4.87 -2.74 18.70
CA ILE A 692 3.41 -2.64 18.82
C ILE A 692 2.66 -3.73 18.04
N HIS A 693 3.33 -4.47 17.18
CA HIS A 693 2.73 -5.56 16.41
C HIS A 693 2.70 -6.88 17.20
N SER A 694 3.50 -6.98 18.26
CA SER A 694 3.51 -8.11 19.18
C SER A 694 2.54 -7.87 20.35
N PRO A 695 1.74 -8.87 20.77
CA PRO A 695 0.93 -8.77 21.99
C PRO A 695 1.76 -8.84 23.27
N ARG A 696 3.07 -9.06 23.17
CA ARG A 696 3.98 -9.17 24.30
C ARG A 696 4.20 -7.80 24.92
N ILE A 697 4.02 -7.71 26.24
CA ILE A 697 4.41 -6.53 27.02
C ILE A 697 5.93 -6.60 27.24
N PRO A 698 6.70 -5.64 26.73
CA PRO A 698 8.15 -5.65 26.90
C PRO A 698 8.55 -5.36 28.34
N LEU A 699 9.68 -5.93 28.76
CA LEU A 699 10.27 -5.65 30.06
C LEU A 699 11.19 -4.42 29.97
N GLN A 700 11.35 -3.69 31.08
CA GLN A 700 12.22 -2.53 31.22
C GLN A 700 13.66 -2.85 30.77
N GLU A 701 14.22 -3.97 31.25
CA GLU A 701 15.60 -4.39 30.93
C GLU A 701 15.82 -4.63 29.43
N GLY A 702 14.79 -5.14 28.74
CA GLY A 702 14.83 -5.31 27.27
C GLY A 702 14.94 -3.96 26.55
N MET A 703 14.13 -2.98 26.96
CA MET A 703 14.16 -1.64 26.41
C MET A 703 15.49 -0.90 26.75
N GLU A 704 16.00 -1.04 27.98
CA GLU A 704 17.32 -0.52 28.36
C GLU A 704 18.44 -1.11 27.47
N SER A 705 18.39 -2.41 27.20
CA SER A 705 19.35 -3.06 26.31
C SER A 705 19.32 -2.46 24.89
N LEU A 706 18.12 -2.18 24.37
CA LEU A 706 17.97 -1.54 23.07
C LEU A 706 18.53 -0.10 23.08
N LEU A 707 18.22 0.69 24.11
CA LEU A 707 18.74 2.06 24.26
C LEU A 707 20.26 2.08 24.44
N LYS A 708 20.84 1.12 25.18
CA LYS A 708 22.29 0.96 25.30
C LYS A 708 22.92 0.68 23.93
N LYS A 709 22.35 -0.24 23.14
CA LYS A 709 22.80 -0.49 21.76
C LYS A 709 22.71 0.79 20.91
N ALA A 710 21.58 1.51 20.95
CA ALA A 710 21.44 2.77 20.24
C ALA A 710 22.52 3.79 20.62
N SER A 711 22.84 3.89 21.91
CA SER A 711 23.87 4.80 22.44
C SER A 711 25.30 4.42 22.06
N THR A 712 25.56 3.19 21.60
CA THR A 712 26.87 2.82 21.03
C THR A 712 27.03 3.27 19.58
N VAL A 713 25.94 3.57 18.90
CA VAL A 713 25.90 3.92 17.48
C VAL A 713 25.70 5.43 17.28
N LEU A 714 24.86 6.03 18.10
CA LEU A 714 24.48 7.45 18.03
C LEU A 714 24.75 8.16 19.38
N SER A 715 24.96 9.46 19.32
CA SER A 715 25.15 10.26 20.54
C SER A 715 23.87 10.28 21.39
N PRO A 716 23.97 10.08 22.71
CA PRO A 716 22.82 10.15 23.63
C PRO A 716 21.99 11.44 23.53
N VAL A 717 22.59 12.55 23.16
CA VAL A 717 21.90 13.84 22.98
C VAL A 717 21.08 13.93 21.70
N GLN A 718 21.16 12.91 20.83
CA GLN A 718 20.34 12.79 19.62
C GLN A 718 19.16 11.82 19.81
N LEU A 719 19.12 11.07 20.93
CA LEU A 719 18.20 9.95 21.09
C LEU A 719 16.94 10.33 21.86
N TRP A 720 15.79 10.04 21.25
CA TRP A 720 14.47 10.02 21.86
C TRP A 720 14.06 8.59 22.23
N VAL A 721 12.98 8.43 22.99
CA VAL A 721 12.44 7.12 23.38
C VAL A 721 10.95 7.08 23.07
N ASN A 722 10.58 6.19 22.18
CA ASN A 722 9.19 6.03 21.70
C ASN A 722 8.87 4.56 21.34
N PRO A 723 7.58 4.20 21.21
CA PRO A 723 7.18 2.95 20.56
C PRO A 723 7.56 2.93 19.09
N ASP A 724 7.56 1.75 18.47
CA ASP A 724 7.81 1.61 17.02
C ASP A 724 6.79 2.37 16.17
N CYS A 725 5.51 2.33 16.54
CA CYS A 725 4.44 2.99 15.80
C CYS A 725 3.28 3.37 16.74
N GLY A 726 2.16 3.86 16.18
CA GLY A 726 0.96 4.22 16.92
C GLY A 726 0.29 3.03 17.63
N LEU A 727 -0.32 3.28 18.79
CA LEU A 727 -0.86 2.25 19.70
C LEU A 727 -2.33 1.86 19.41
N LYS A 728 -2.91 2.35 18.36
CA LYS A 728 -4.32 2.22 17.96
C LYS A 728 -4.85 0.77 17.96
N THR A 729 -4.01 -0.20 17.61
CA THR A 729 -4.38 -1.61 17.52
C THR A 729 -4.21 -2.40 18.82
N ARG A 730 -3.57 -1.79 19.82
CA ARG A 730 -3.32 -2.39 21.15
C ARG A 730 -4.51 -2.20 22.07
N ARG A 731 -4.50 -2.88 23.20
CA ARG A 731 -5.44 -2.71 24.30
C ARG A 731 -4.80 -1.92 25.45
N TRP A 732 -5.61 -1.23 26.23
CA TRP A 732 -5.11 -0.45 27.36
C TRP A 732 -4.35 -1.30 28.39
N GLU A 733 -4.75 -2.56 28.58
CA GLU A 733 -4.08 -3.52 29.47
C GLU A 733 -2.65 -3.86 29.01
N GLU A 734 -2.37 -3.72 27.72
CA GLU A 734 -1.05 -3.92 27.12
C GLU A 734 -0.23 -2.61 27.13
N VAL A 735 -0.89 -1.50 26.77
CA VAL A 735 -0.24 -0.19 26.61
C VAL A 735 0.22 0.39 27.94
N ARG A 736 -0.61 0.30 29.00
CA ARG A 736 -0.27 0.88 30.30
C ARG A 736 1.06 0.35 30.88
N PRO A 737 1.27 -0.95 31.04
CA PRO A 737 2.53 -1.48 31.56
C PRO A 737 3.70 -1.30 30.56
N ALA A 738 3.46 -1.35 29.24
CA ALA A 738 4.51 -1.17 28.25
C ALA A 738 5.10 0.26 28.27
N LEU A 739 4.24 1.30 28.32
CA LEU A 739 4.70 2.68 28.39
C LEU A 739 5.34 3.02 29.76
N ALA A 740 4.85 2.40 30.86
CA ALA A 740 5.51 2.53 32.17
C ALA A 740 6.94 1.96 32.11
N ALA A 741 7.13 0.76 31.58
CA ALA A 741 8.45 0.15 31.38
C ALA A 741 9.35 1.02 30.48
N MET A 742 8.80 1.62 29.42
CA MET A 742 9.53 2.52 28.53
C MET A 742 10.06 3.78 29.25
N VAL A 743 9.22 4.40 30.05
CA VAL A 743 9.62 5.62 30.82
C VAL A 743 10.67 5.26 31.87
N GLU A 744 10.54 4.12 32.58
CA GLU A 744 11.54 3.68 33.55
C GLU A 744 12.87 3.32 32.86
N ALA A 745 12.86 2.71 31.68
CA ALA A 745 14.06 2.46 30.90
C ALA A 745 14.77 3.79 30.52
N ALA A 746 14.03 4.80 30.09
CA ALA A 746 14.58 6.12 29.81
C ALA A 746 15.18 6.76 31.06
N ARG A 747 14.51 6.68 32.21
CA ARG A 747 14.99 7.17 33.49
C ARG A 747 16.28 6.45 33.95
N ALA A 748 16.37 5.14 33.74
CA ALA A 748 17.57 4.37 34.02
C ALA A 748 18.75 4.83 33.15
N MET A 749 18.53 5.02 31.85
CA MET A 749 19.56 5.54 30.93
C MET A 749 20.06 6.94 31.30
N ARG A 750 19.16 7.83 31.73
CA ARG A 750 19.52 9.16 32.24
C ARG A 750 20.45 9.11 33.47
N LYS A 751 20.36 8.07 34.28
CA LYS A 751 21.25 7.88 35.47
C LYS A 751 22.63 7.34 35.09
N ILE A 752 22.70 6.52 34.01
CA ILE A 752 23.96 5.91 33.56
C ILE A 752 24.85 6.91 32.84
N ILE A 753 24.27 7.88 32.14
CA ILE A 753 24.98 8.79 31.23
C ILE A 753 25.32 10.16 31.93
N ARG A 754 24.80 10.38 33.11
CA ARG A 754 25.22 11.48 33.96
C ARG A 754 26.63 11.21 34.54
#